data_dde5f18c80293a8952e910001d6940da
#
_entry.id   dde5f18c80293a8952e910001d6940da
#
_cell.length_a   1.000
_cell.length_b   1.000
_cell.length_c   1.000
_cell.angle_alpha   90.00
_cell.angle_beta   90.00
_cell.angle_gamma   90.00
#
_symmetry.space_group_name_H-M   'P 1'
#
loop_
_entity.id
_entity.type
_entity.pdbx_description
1 polymer ?
#
loop_
_entity_poly.entity_id
_entity_poly.type
_entity_poly.pdbx_seq_one_letter_code
_entity_poly.pdbx_strand_id
1 'polypeptide(L)'
;MINTASHLPIRYAFQNVQKSRKTMHDLLETLKNSIDFLFIQESPIHFVRKVPSTTSELGDDLIGPVIHRNWQCVDKRASQADSQVAIYVNSRFTAQYQLFPVLDPSIDTNVLILCVRHNLCCSDYFHLVNVYNRPGSRHSAIESLLRITPTLSNIAIIQGDFNLHSPLWDPAFSSHSGLGEWLFNTMLDLQLNLANDDGDATWTNRQGASSVIDLLFYHDVLTRISPQVLIELEGRGCSDHAILFLAFDKQIPHWGRPYIARDSEEEAAYLQDLASAVVANAGLDPESAGNNIMSAASLAWANHSKLPRIDSNPNSWWTDTCQLAKDKYLLQRTHANLNAYNATTKAARQAHFMHKIELMSENNAPWEGIRWTKPRAPPKFSIIQNNGAPVLSMPALFDLMHDHFSSASTHAPPSDAFLDSLPQLPVRDWPKISTQEIGDMLKLTSNSSAPGPDSIMWHHLKQIFDMEGVSDAITLFYNNICDHGIWPSWFKESVSVIIPKLKKADYTIPKAYRPIALLNTMGKLLTKVLVNRMQFDAAAHSLLHEGQCGGIRKHATIDAGIVLLDFINMNRERGWHTSVCAIDVAQFFPSLNHMAVTQVLGKLGFSETLTNLMASDFIGRQTVYRWDSASLVPYPFSFGTPQGDCLSPIISALFLSVAIKHVFPPSLIPKPTRCLFFVDDSALYTASPSLATNV
;
A
#
# COMPACT_ATOMS: atom_id res chain seq x y z
N MET A 1 21.51 24.88 -6.06
CA MET A 1 22.04 24.51 -7.40
C MET A 1 21.55 23.11 -7.68
N ILE A 2 20.79 22.95 -8.75
CA ILE A 2 20.31 21.64 -9.19
C ILE A 2 21.53 20.80 -9.57
N ASN A 3 22.02 19.99 -8.66
CA ASN A 3 23.10 19.02 -8.96
C ASN A 3 22.48 17.75 -9.56
N THR A 4 21.86 17.87 -10.74
CA THR A 4 20.71 17.09 -11.10
C THR A 4 20.84 16.30 -12.40
N ALA A 5 21.96 16.42 -13.09
CA ALA A 5 22.13 15.71 -14.35
C ALA A 5 22.11 14.17 -14.23
N SER A 6 22.29 13.64 -13.02
CA SER A 6 22.32 12.20 -12.77
C SER A 6 20.97 11.56 -12.40
N HIS A 7 19.96 12.35 -11.99
CA HIS A 7 18.75 11.84 -11.33
C HIS A 7 17.41 12.33 -11.91
N LEU A 8 17.42 13.21 -12.92
CA LEU A 8 16.19 13.73 -13.50
C LEU A 8 15.42 12.66 -14.29
N PRO A 9 14.09 12.70 -14.20
CA PRO A 9 13.24 11.87 -15.06
C PRO A 9 13.51 12.21 -16.53
N ILE A 10 13.49 11.22 -17.37
CA ILE A 10 14.03 11.30 -18.70
C ILE A 10 12.97 11.72 -19.71
N ARG A 11 11.69 11.41 -19.45
CA ARG A 11 10.64 11.59 -20.45
C ARG A 11 9.35 12.08 -19.85
N TYR A 12 8.87 13.16 -20.44
CA TYR A 12 7.63 13.82 -20.05
C TYR A 12 6.70 13.86 -21.27
N ALA A 13 5.41 13.75 -21.01
CA ALA A 13 4.39 14.06 -22.00
C ALA A 13 3.26 14.87 -21.36
N PHE A 14 2.57 15.68 -22.14
CA PHE A 14 1.38 16.35 -21.70
C PHE A 14 0.34 16.51 -22.81
N GLN A 15 -0.94 16.57 -22.40
CA GLN A 15 -2.08 16.78 -23.28
C GLN A 15 -3.29 17.29 -22.53
N ASN A 16 -4.03 18.23 -23.11
CA ASN A 16 -5.41 18.48 -22.74
C ASN A 16 -6.29 17.37 -23.36
N VAL A 17 -6.93 16.56 -22.53
CA VAL A 17 -7.72 15.39 -22.96
C VAL A 17 -9.21 15.67 -23.08
N GLN A 18 -9.65 16.92 -22.91
CA GLN A 18 -11.05 17.35 -23.04
C GLN A 18 -12.05 16.48 -22.27
N LYS A 19 -11.70 16.12 -21.05
CA LYS A 19 -12.49 15.23 -20.18
C LYS A 19 -12.81 13.86 -20.80
N SER A 20 -12.11 13.47 -21.86
CA SER A 20 -12.28 12.21 -22.54
C SER A 20 -11.67 11.05 -21.77
N ARG A 21 -12.50 10.26 -21.11
CA ARG A 21 -12.06 9.04 -20.41
C ARG A 21 -11.35 8.07 -21.34
N LYS A 22 -11.80 8.01 -22.60
CA LYS A 22 -11.23 7.13 -23.60
C LYS A 22 -9.82 7.55 -23.99
N THR A 23 -9.64 8.81 -24.37
CA THR A 23 -8.31 9.38 -24.66
C THR A 23 -7.37 9.13 -23.52
N MET A 24 -7.83 9.31 -22.27
CA MET A 24 -7.04 9.08 -21.08
C MET A 24 -6.58 7.63 -20.93
N HIS A 25 -7.49 6.65 -21.13
CA HIS A 25 -7.11 5.23 -21.07
C HIS A 25 -6.10 4.86 -22.18
N ASP A 26 -6.32 5.38 -23.38
CA ASP A 26 -5.44 5.11 -24.52
C ASP A 26 -4.03 5.70 -24.29
N LEU A 27 -3.94 6.91 -23.73
CA LEU A 27 -2.67 7.53 -23.35
C LEU A 27 -1.94 6.71 -22.28
N LEU A 28 -2.61 6.39 -21.18
CA LEU A 28 -2.00 5.64 -20.08
C LEU A 28 -1.48 4.27 -20.53
N GLU A 29 -2.21 3.59 -21.41
CA GLU A 29 -1.80 2.30 -21.92
C GLU A 29 -0.68 2.41 -22.98
N THR A 30 -0.75 3.42 -23.86
CA THR A 30 0.25 3.61 -24.92
C THR A 30 1.59 4.08 -24.35
N LEU A 31 1.56 5.00 -23.38
CA LEU A 31 2.75 5.66 -22.88
C LEU A 31 3.40 4.97 -21.66
N LYS A 32 2.82 3.89 -21.14
CA LYS A 32 3.30 3.21 -19.93
C LYS A 32 4.76 2.75 -19.96
N ASN A 33 5.30 2.45 -21.14
CA ASN A 33 6.68 1.99 -21.31
C ASN A 33 7.64 3.09 -21.74
N SER A 34 7.12 4.22 -22.22
CA SER A 34 7.94 5.27 -22.85
C SER A 34 8.04 6.56 -22.05
N ILE A 35 7.11 6.83 -21.13
CA ILE A 35 7.01 8.10 -20.41
C ILE A 35 7.09 7.86 -18.90
N ASP A 36 7.73 8.79 -18.19
CA ASP A 36 7.86 8.78 -16.73
C ASP A 36 6.81 9.66 -16.07
N PHE A 37 6.51 10.82 -16.66
CA PHE A 37 5.50 11.76 -16.20
C PHE A 37 4.56 12.13 -17.33
N LEU A 38 3.25 11.97 -17.08
CA LEU A 38 2.20 12.38 -18.00
C LEU A 38 1.32 13.43 -17.32
N PHE A 39 1.31 14.62 -17.88
CA PHE A 39 0.56 15.75 -17.36
C PHE A 39 -0.72 15.91 -18.16
N ILE A 40 -1.81 16.08 -17.45
CA ILE A 40 -3.14 16.11 -18.03
C ILE A 40 -3.86 17.38 -17.65
N GLN A 41 -4.39 18.07 -18.64
CA GLN A 41 -5.36 19.13 -18.50
C GLN A 41 -6.74 18.61 -18.90
N GLU A 42 -7.78 19.21 -18.35
CA GLU A 42 -9.17 18.72 -18.43
C GLU A 42 -9.30 17.23 -18.09
N SER A 43 -8.67 16.83 -16.99
CA SER A 43 -8.66 15.44 -16.53
C SER A 43 -10.09 14.93 -16.29
N PRO A 44 -10.49 13.79 -16.90
CA PRO A 44 -11.83 13.24 -16.73
C PRO A 44 -12.06 12.75 -15.30
N ILE A 45 -13.21 13.10 -14.77
CA ILE A 45 -13.74 12.56 -13.52
C ILE A 45 -14.83 11.56 -13.86
N HIS A 46 -14.84 10.41 -13.21
CA HIS A 46 -15.88 9.44 -13.44
C HIS A 46 -16.22 8.68 -12.16
N PHE A 47 -17.39 8.07 -12.18
CA PHE A 47 -17.80 7.14 -11.14
C PHE A 47 -16.81 5.96 -11.07
N VAL A 48 -16.22 5.75 -9.91
CA VAL A 48 -15.34 4.62 -9.66
C VAL A 48 -16.13 3.46 -9.07
N ARG A 49 -16.90 3.73 -8.01
CA ARG A 49 -17.77 2.76 -7.32
C ARG A 49 -18.70 3.45 -6.34
N LYS A 50 -19.71 2.71 -5.85
CA LYS A 50 -20.47 3.13 -4.66
C LYS A 50 -19.68 2.78 -3.39
N VAL A 51 -19.70 3.68 -2.43
CA VAL A 51 -19.16 3.46 -1.08
C VAL A 51 -20.31 3.54 -0.08
N PRO A 52 -20.31 2.74 1.00
CA PRO A 52 -21.32 2.86 2.04
C PRO A 52 -21.30 4.26 2.63
N SER A 53 -22.50 4.84 2.77
CA SER A 53 -22.70 6.15 3.38
C SER A 53 -23.36 5.99 4.75
N THR A 54 -23.08 6.91 5.65
CA THR A 54 -23.81 7.05 6.93
C THR A 54 -25.07 7.89 6.78
N THR A 55 -25.22 8.56 5.61
CA THR A 55 -26.33 9.49 5.33
C THR A 55 -27.28 8.99 4.24
N SER A 56 -26.93 7.95 3.50
CA SER A 56 -27.73 7.40 2.40
C SER A 56 -27.72 5.88 2.40
N GLU A 57 -28.89 5.25 2.39
CA GLU A 57 -29.04 3.79 2.26
C GLU A 57 -28.50 3.25 0.92
N LEU A 58 -28.50 4.08 -0.12
CA LEU A 58 -28.00 3.74 -1.45
C LEU A 58 -26.47 3.87 -1.55
N GLY A 59 -25.80 4.39 -0.50
CA GLY A 59 -24.38 4.70 -0.50
C GLY A 59 -24.04 5.97 -1.30
N ASP A 60 -22.80 6.45 -1.14
CA ASP A 60 -22.27 7.61 -1.86
C ASP A 60 -21.46 7.17 -3.08
N ASP A 61 -21.53 7.97 -4.14
CA ASP A 61 -20.73 7.72 -5.35
C ASP A 61 -19.28 8.19 -5.13
N LEU A 62 -18.33 7.25 -5.16
CA LEU A 62 -16.93 7.59 -5.22
C LEU A 62 -16.58 7.99 -6.65
N ILE A 63 -16.24 9.26 -6.82
CA ILE A 63 -15.84 9.86 -8.09
C ILE A 63 -14.30 10.04 -8.05
N GLY A 64 -13.63 9.77 -9.16
CA GLY A 64 -12.17 9.87 -9.18
C GLY A 64 -11.58 9.92 -10.59
N PRO A 65 -10.25 10.09 -10.68
CA PRO A 65 -9.51 10.05 -11.92
C PRO A 65 -9.49 8.66 -12.53
N VAL A 66 -9.05 8.56 -13.77
CA VAL A 66 -8.81 7.26 -14.43
C VAL A 66 -7.67 6.54 -13.70
N ILE A 67 -7.94 5.35 -13.21
CA ILE A 67 -6.97 4.53 -12.49
C ILE A 67 -6.31 3.56 -13.47
N HIS A 68 -4.98 3.51 -13.43
CA HIS A 68 -4.19 2.57 -14.21
C HIS A 68 -3.06 1.97 -13.36
N ARG A 69 -2.80 0.66 -13.49
CA ARG A 69 -1.86 -0.07 -12.62
C ARG A 69 -0.40 0.38 -12.69
N ASN A 70 0.03 0.90 -13.87
CA ASN A 70 1.39 1.38 -14.09
C ASN A 70 1.57 2.86 -13.74
N TRP A 71 0.51 3.52 -13.28
CA TRP A 71 0.53 4.95 -13.05
C TRP A 71 -0.07 5.31 -11.69
N GLN A 72 0.64 6.16 -10.98
CA GLN A 72 0.13 6.84 -9.80
C GLN A 72 -0.40 8.22 -10.23
N CYS A 73 -1.67 8.49 -9.96
CA CYS A 73 -2.26 9.80 -10.21
C CYS A 73 -2.05 10.72 -9.02
N VAL A 74 -1.57 11.92 -9.28
CA VAL A 74 -1.48 13.03 -8.33
C VAL A 74 -2.43 14.13 -8.80
N ASP A 75 -3.37 14.52 -7.97
CA ASP A 75 -4.31 15.62 -8.23
C ASP A 75 -4.68 16.36 -6.93
N LYS A 76 -5.37 17.48 -7.07
CA LYS A 76 -5.81 18.32 -5.94
C LYS A 76 -7.25 18.08 -5.50
N ARG A 77 -8.00 17.19 -6.12
CA ARG A 77 -9.45 17.09 -5.96
C ARG A 77 -9.91 16.70 -4.55
N ALA A 78 -9.06 16.03 -3.79
CA ALA A 78 -9.34 15.76 -2.38
C ALA A 78 -9.49 17.04 -1.55
N SER A 79 -8.81 18.12 -1.95
CA SER A 79 -8.84 19.43 -1.29
C SER A 79 -9.60 20.49 -2.10
N GLN A 80 -9.71 20.31 -3.42
CA GLN A 80 -10.29 21.28 -4.36
C GLN A 80 -11.05 20.54 -5.48
N ALA A 81 -12.36 20.34 -5.27
CA ALA A 81 -13.21 19.53 -6.15
C ALA A 81 -13.22 19.97 -7.63
N ASP A 82 -13.00 21.26 -7.90
CA ASP A 82 -13.06 21.83 -9.25
C ASP A 82 -11.76 21.72 -10.05
N SER A 83 -10.72 21.15 -9.49
CA SER A 83 -9.44 20.97 -10.18
C SER A 83 -9.58 20.09 -11.42
N GLN A 84 -9.06 20.57 -12.55
CA GLN A 84 -9.08 19.87 -13.83
C GLN A 84 -7.68 19.46 -14.30
N VAL A 85 -6.68 19.57 -13.45
CA VAL A 85 -5.30 19.18 -13.72
C VAL A 85 -4.90 17.94 -12.92
N ALA A 86 -4.12 17.06 -13.55
CA ALA A 86 -3.58 15.88 -12.90
C ALA A 86 -2.16 15.58 -13.45
N ILE A 87 -1.32 14.95 -12.64
CA ILE A 87 -0.03 14.41 -13.05
C ILE A 87 -0.04 12.91 -12.78
N TYR A 88 0.18 12.12 -13.82
CA TYR A 88 0.34 10.69 -13.70
C TYR A 88 1.84 10.36 -13.71
N VAL A 89 2.29 9.71 -12.67
CA VAL A 89 3.69 9.29 -12.51
C VAL A 89 3.79 7.79 -12.70
N ASN A 90 4.68 7.37 -13.57
CA ASN A 90 4.87 5.95 -13.84
C ASN A 90 5.37 5.23 -12.58
N SER A 91 4.79 4.07 -12.28
CA SER A 91 5.10 3.29 -11.07
C SER A 91 6.58 2.86 -11.01
N ARG A 92 7.24 2.72 -12.16
CA ARG A 92 8.69 2.46 -12.21
C ARG A 92 9.51 3.61 -11.61
N PHE A 93 9.03 4.86 -11.77
CA PHE A 93 9.69 6.05 -11.26
C PHE A 93 9.48 6.23 -9.75
N THR A 94 8.29 5.94 -9.24
CA THR A 94 7.96 6.10 -7.81
C THR A 94 8.76 5.20 -6.88
N ALA A 95 9.49 4.20 -7.42
CA ALA A 95 10.37 3.35 -6.62
C ALA A 95 11.57 4.11 -6.03
N GLN A 96 12.04 5.17 -6.69
CA GLN A 96 13.21 5.95 -6.26
C GLN A 96 12.90 7.38 -5.83
N TYR A 97 11.72 7.88 -6.17
CA TYR A 97 11.34 9.26 -5.94
C TYR A 97 10.06 9.35 -5.12
N GLN A 98 10.04 10.34 -4.26
CA GLN A 98 8.90 10.74 -3.45
C GLN A 98 8.18 11.88 -4.16
N LEU A 99 6.87 11.89 -4.07
CA LEU A 99 6.00 12.82 -4.77
C LEU A 99 5.17 13.60 -3.77
N PHE A 100 5.32 14.93 -3.76
CA PHE A 100 4.58 15.81 -2.85
C PHE A 100 3.85 16.88 -3.65
N PRO A 101 2.53 16.83 -3.79
CA PRO A 101 1.78 17.96 -4.29
C PRO A 101 1.89 19.15 -3.32
N VAL A 102 2.20 20.32 -3.84
CA VAL A 102 2.15 21.55 -3.05
C VAL A 102 0.70 21.98 -2.91
N LEU A 103 0.20 21.98 -1.69
CA LEU A 103 -1.17 22.34 -1.37
C LEU A 103 -1.23 23.65 -0.60
N ASP A 104 -1.15 24.71 -1.33
CA ASP A 104 -1.41 26.06 -0.82
C ASP A 104 -2.81 26.50 -1.30
N PRO A 105 -3.75 26.85 -0.40
CA PRO A 105 -5.07 27.32 -0.78
C PRO A 105 -5.07 28.58 -1.63
N SER A 106 -3.97 29.36 -1.62
CA SER A 106 -3.81 30.56 -2.44
C SER A 106 -3.48 30.23 -3.91
N ILE A 107 -3.10 28.98 -4.22
CA ILE A 107 -2.81 28.53 -5.57
C ILE A 107 -4.13 28.15 -6.27
N ASP A 108 -4.32 28.68 -7.50
CA ASP A 108 -5.49 28.34 -8.31
C ASP A 108 -5.70 26.82 -8.43
N THR A 109 -6.95 26.40 -8.46
CA THR A 109 -7.33 24.99 -8.52
C THR A 109 -6.77 24.27 -9.74
N ASN A 110 -6.51 24.99 -10.83
CA ASN A 110 -5.99 24.49 -12.09
C ASN A 110 -4.47 24.71 -12.26
N VAL A 111 -3.74 24.97 -11.18
CA VAL A 111 -2.27 24.95 -11.12
C VAL A 111 -1.86 23.86 -10.15
N LEU A 112 -1.29 22.77 -10.66
CA LEU A 112 -0.78 21.65 -9.83
C LEU A 112 0.75 21.70 -9.81
N ILE A 113 1.31 21.89 -8.63
CA ILE A 113 2.75 21.87 -8.38
C ILE A 113 3.10 20.57 -7.67
N LEU A 114 4.03 19.82 -8.27
CA LEU A 114 4.52 18.55 -7.73
C LEU A 114 6.00 18.69 -7.35
N CYS A 115 6.31 18.60 -6.08
CA CYS A 115 7.69 18.45 -5.62
C CYS A 115 8.10 16.97 -5.75
N VAL A 116 9.18 16.73 -6.45
CA VAL A 116 9.77 15.40 -6.68
C VAL A 116 11.11 15.37 -5.96
N ARG A 117 11.30 14.40 -5.07
CA ARG A 117 12.51 14.26 -4.24
C ARG A 117 13.08 12.85 -4.38
N HIS A 118 14.40 12.76 -4.49
CA HIS A 118 15.08 11.46 -4.51
C HIS A 118 15.08 10.80 -3.12
N ASN A 119 14.84 9.49 -3.04
CA ASN A 119 14.72 8.75 -1.76
C ASN A 119 16.00 8.78 -0.90
N LEU A 120 17.17 8.82 -1.53
CA LEU A 120 18.46 8.72 -0.85
C LEU A 120 19.09 10.08 -0.52
N CYS A 121 18.57 11.19 -1.09
CA CYS A 121 19.14 12.51 -0.93
C CYS A 121 18.06 13.57 -0.68
N CYS A 122 17.88 13.98 0.55
CA CYS A 122 16.84 14.94 0.94
C CYS A 122 17.03 16.35 0.35
N SER A 123 18.27 16.73 -0.04
CA SER A 123 18.57 18.01 -0.69
C SER A 123 18.35 17.98 -2.20
N ASP A 124 18.15 16.81 -2.79
CA ASP A 124 17.95 16.65 -4.23
C ASP A 124 16.46 16.58 -4.55
N TYR A 125 15.89 17.73 -4.85
CA TYR A 125 14.48 17.88 -5.21
C TYR A 125 14.28 18.90 -6.32
N PHE A 126 13.19 18.75 -7.06
CA PHE A 126 12.76 19.71 -8.09
C PHE A 126 11.24 19.78 -8.16
N HIS A 127 10.74 20.87 -8.73
CA HIS A 127 9.32 21.09 -8.93
C HIS A 127 8.93 20.88 -10.38
N LEU A 128 7.79 20.24 -10.57
CA LEU A 128 7.08 20.10 -11.84
C LEU A 128 5.75 20.82 -11.72
N VAL A 129 5.39 21.63 -12.70
CA VAL A 129 4.17 22.44 -12.66
C VAL A 129 3.30 22.13 -13.86
N ASN A 130 2.02 21.82 -13.59
CA ASN A 130 0.99 21.59 -14.59
C ASN A 130 -0.07 22.70 -14.50
N VAL A 131 -0.36 23.35 -15.63
CA VAL A 131 -1.25 24.50 -15.70
C VAL A 131 -2.42 24.22 -16.66
N TYR A 132 -3.62 24.60 -16.28
CA TYR A 132 -4.75 24.71 -17.17
C TYR A 132 -5.43 26.07 -16.98
N ASN A 133 -5.25 26.94 -17.95
CA ASN A 133 -5.89 28.25 -17.94
C ASN A 133 -7.26 28.17 -18.62
N ARG A 134 -8.29 27.93 -17.80
CA ARG A 134 -9.65 27.71 -18.30
C ARG A 134 -10.16 28.94 -19.10
N PRO A 135 -10.70 28.72 -20.31
CA PRO A 135 -11.34 29.82 -21.06
C PRO A 135 -12.42 30.50 -20.23
N GLY A 136 -12.41 31.84 -20.21
CA GLY A 136 -13.37 32.65 -19.46
C GLY A 136 -13.09 32.82 -17.95
N SER A 137 -11.99 32.25 -17.42
CA SER A 137 -11.59 32.38 -16.00
C SER A 137 -10.87 33.69 -15.64
N ARG A 138 -10.82 34.65 -16.52
CA ARG A 138 -10.02 35.89 -16.38
C ARG A 138 -8.53 35.61 -16.12
N HIS A 139 -8.02 34.50 -16.66
CA HIS A 139 -6.62 34.07 -16.53
C HIS A 139 -6.13 33.81 -15.09
N SER A 140 -7.02 33.45 -14.18
CA SER A 140 -6.69 33.23 -12.75
C SER A 140 -5.56 32.23 -12.52
N ALA A 141 -5.47 31.18 -13.34
CA ALA A 141 -4.42 30.18 -13.26
C ALA A 141 -3.03 30.78 -13.59
N ILE A 142 -2.93 31.63 -14.62
CA ILE A 142 -1.68 32.29 -15.01
C ILE A 142 -1.27 33.30 -13.96
N GLU A 143 -2.19 34.14 -13.47
CA GLU A 143 -1.88 35.10 -12.40
C GLU A 143 -1.41 34.42 -11.12
N SER A 144 -2.04 33.28 -10.77
CA SER A 144 -1.63 32.46 -9.63
C SER A 144 -0.24 31.86 -9.86
N LEU A 145 0.04 31.33 -11.07
CA LEU A 145 1.36 30.82 -11.45
C LEU A 145 2.43 31.90 -11.29
N LEU A 146 2.23 33.06 -11.88
CA LEU A 146 3.20 34.18 -11.85
C LEU A 146 3.48 34.68 -10.43
N ARG A 147 2.52 34.61 -9.54
CA ARG A 147 2.68 34.97 -8.13
C ARG A 147 3.47 33.93 -7.35
N ILE A 148 3.26 32.63 -7.60
CA ILE A 148 3.87 31.57 -6.79
C ILE A 148 5.24 31.14 -7.29
N THR A 149 5.49 31.16 -8.61
CA THR A 149 6.75 30.67 -9.18
C THR A 149 8.00 31.36 -8.64
N PRO A 150 8.04 32.69 -8.39
CA PRO A 150 9.22 33.31 -7.80
C PRO A 150 9.54 32.85 -6.37
N THR A 151 8.57 32.24 -5.69
CA THR A 151 8.76 31.71 -4.33
C THR A 151 9.22 30.25 -4.31
N LEU A 152 9.16 29.57 -5.46
CA LEU A 152 9.58 28.18 -5.61
C LEU A 152 11.05 28.10 -6.00
N SER A 153 11.80 27.22 -5.35
CA SER A 153 13.16 26.88 -5.76
C SER A 153 13.16 25.62 -6.64
N ASN A 154 14.17 25.48 -7.49
CA ASN A 154 14.40 24.28 -8.28
C ASN A 154 13.22 23.87 -9.20
N ILE A 155 12.61 24.81 -9.89
CA ILE A 155 11.59 24.50 -10.89
C ILE A 155 12.28 23.88 -12.10
N ALA A 156 11.93 22.64 -12.44
CA ALA A 156 12.50 21.94 -13.60
C ALA A 156 11.68 22.15 -14.86
N ILE A 157 10.36 22.04 -14.75
CA ILE A 157 9.43 22.12 -15.88
C ILE A 157 8.15 22.84 -15.46
N ILE A 158 7.69 23.74 -16.30
CA ILE A 158 6.33 24.30 -16.26
C ILE A 158 5.69 24.03 -17.60
N GLN A 159 4.49 23.48 -17.59
CA GLN A 159 3.81 23.14 -18.84
C GLN A 159 2.29 23.12 -18.65
N GLY A 160 1.57 23.15 -19.76
CA GLY A 160 0.12 23.03 -19.75
C GLY A 160 -0.56 23.77 -20.88
N ASP A 161 -1.89 23.76 -20.82
CA ASP A 161 -2.74 24.56 -21.69
C ASP A 161 -2.93 25.96 -21.07
N PHE A 162 -2.23 26.90 -21.65
CA PHE A 162 -2.25 28.30 -21.17
C PHE A 162 -3.43 29.08 -21.73
N ASN A 163 -4.06 28.63 -22.82
CA ASN A 163 -5.13 29.36 -23.52
C ASN A 163 -4.79 30.85 -23.69
N LEU A 164 -3.55 31.12 -24.03
CA LEU A 164 -3.02 32.47 -24.15
C LEU A 164 -2.29 32.61 -25.50
N HIS A 165 -2.62 33.65 -26.24
CA HIS A 165 -2.01 33.92 -27.52
C HIS A 165 -0.97 35.05 -27.41
N SER A 166 0.18 34.86 -28.05
CA SER A 166 1.24 35.89 -28.10
C SER A 166 2.10 35.65 -29.33
N PRO A 167 2.54 36.73 -30.02
CA PRO A 167 3.51 36.61 -31.11
C PRO A 167 4.88 36.08 -30.66
N LEU A 168 5.13 35.95 -29.36
CA LEU A 168 6.35 35.34 -28.81
C LEU A 168 6.47 33.84 -29.03
N TRP A 169 5.37 33.14 -29.29
CA TRP A 169 5.34 31.71 -29.58
C TRP A 169 4.38 31.34 -30.71
N ASP A 170 3.49 32.24 -31.13
CA ASP A 170 2.56 32.04 -32.23
C ASP A 170 2.61 33.25 -33.17
N PRO A 171 3.44 33.17 -34.24
CA PRO A 171 3.59 34.28 -35.20
C PRO A 171 2.33 34.68 -35.96
N ALA A 172 1.29 33.80 -35.93
CA ALA A 172 0.00 34.11 -36.54
C ALA A 172 -0.75 35.25 -35.81
N PHE A 173 -0.37 35.56 -34.58
CA PHE A 173 -0.96 36.65 -33.81
C PHE A 173 -0.10 37.90 -33.87
N SER A 174 -0.73 39.03 -34.24
CA SER A 174 -0.05 40.34 -34.41
C SER A 174 -0.11 41.25 -33.16
N SER A 175 -0.96 40.87 -32.17
CA SER A 175 -1.14 41.72 -30.96
C SER A 175 -0.51 41.05 -29.73
N HIS A 176 0.36 41.83 -29.03
CA HIS A 176 0.86 41.38 -27.71
C HIS A 176 -0.23 41.51 -26.65
N SER A 177 -0.48 40.40 -25.91
CA SER A 177 -1.19 40.53 -24.63
C SER A 177 -0.19 40.85 -23.54
N GLY A 178 -0.45 41.89 -22.72
CA GLY A 178 0.44 42.25 -21.61
C GLY A 178 0.70 41.10 -20.63
N LEU A 179 -0.26 40.14 -20.53
CA LEU A 179 -0.12 38.96 -19.71
C LEU A 179 0.84 37.93 -20.36
N GLY A 180 0.83 37.81 -21.69
CA GLY A 180 1.77 36.92 -22.41
C GLY A 180 3.22 37.40 -22.27
N GLU A 181 3.42 38.72 -22.38
CA GLU A 181 4.72 39.30 -22.17
C GLU A 181 5.20 39.16 -20.72
N TRP A 182 4.32 39.37 -19.74
CA TRP A 182 4.64 39.17 -18.33
C TRP A 182 4.97 37.69 -18.03
N LEU A 183 4.21 36.74 -18.57
CA LEU A 183 4.50 35.32 -18.47
C LEU A 183 5.90 35.00 -19.01
N PHE A 184 6.19 35.43 -20.25
CA PHE A 184 7.46 35.13 -20.90
C PHE A 184 8.65 35.70 -20.15
N ASN A 185 8.56 36.95 -19.73
CA ASN A 185 9.62 37.60 -18.95
C ASN A 185 9.84 36.94 -17.60
N THR A 186 8.77 36.56 -16.91
CA THR A 186 8.89 35.84 -15.63
C THR A 186 9.57 34.48 -15.82
N MET A 187 9.26 33.73 -16.89
CA MET A 187 9.92 32.47 -17.18
C MET A 187 11.43 32.68 -17.46
N LEU A 188 11.79 33.71 -18.21
CA LEU A 188 13.20 34.02 -18.44
C LEU A 188 13.94 34.43 -17.14
N ASP A 189 13.33 35.20 -16.27
CA ASP A 189 13.90 35.56 -14.96
C ASP A 189 14.14 34.34 -14.07
N LEU A 190 13.32 33.30 -14.23
CA LEU A 190 13.46 32.03 -13.55
C LEU A 190 14.39 31.03 -14.27
N GLN A 191 15.08 31.47 -15.33
CA GLN A 191 15.96 30.65 -16.18
C GLN A 191 15.22 29.47 -16.84
N LEU A 192 13.96 29.68 -17.19
CA LEU A 192 13.12 28.73 -17.90
C LEU A 192 13.02 29.12 -19.38
N ASN A 193 13.44 28.21 -20.24
CA ASN A 193 13.39 28.38 -21.69
C ASN A 193 12.10 27.79 -22.26
N LEU A 194 11.48 28.51 -23.21
CA LEU A 194 10.36 27.98 -23.98
C LEU A 194 10.86 26.87 -24.90
N ALA A 195 10.18 25.74 -24.89
CA ALA A 195 10.54 24.56 -25.65
C ALA A 195 9.81 24.44 -27.00
N ASN A 196 8.70 25.15 -27.16
CA ASN A 196 7.95 25.16 -28.38
C ASN A 196 8.74 25.88 -29.49
N ASP A 197 8.79 25.28 -30.68
CA ASP A 197 9.26 25.98 -31.86
C ASP A 197 8.20 26.99 -32.35
N ASP A 198 8.66 28.08 -32.94
CA ASP A 198 7.79 29.18 -33.35
C ASP A 198 6.76 28.72 -34.40
N GLY A 199 5.48 28.85 -34.04
CA GLY A 199 4.37 28.57 -34.94
C GLY A 199 3.94 27.10 -35.06
N ASP A 200 4.60 26.18 -34.34
CA ASP A 200 4.18 24.79 -34.32
C ASP A 200 2.88 24.62 -33.55
N ALA A 201 1.77 24.40 -34.27
CA ALA A 201 0.45 24.36 -33.72
C ALA A 201 0.27 23.21 -32.71
N THR A 202 -0.17 23.56 -31.51
CA THR A 202 -0.48 22.58 -30.46
C THR A 202 -1.97 22.27 -30.36
N TRP A 203 -2.81 23.14 -30.90
CA TRP A 203 -4.25 23.01 -30.97
C TRP A 203 -4.76 23.22 -32.39
N THR A 204 -5.74 22.40 -32.79
CA THR A 204 -6.37 22.52 -34.12
C THR A 204 -7.85 22.15 -34.01
N ASN A 205 -8.74 23.08 -34.36
CA ASN A 205 -10.18 22.83 -34.34
C ASN A 205 -10.63 21.98 -35.55
N ARG A 206 -11.90 21.59 -35.54
CA ARG A 206 -12.50 20.78 -36.63
C ARG A 206 -12.58 21.52 -37.98
N GLN A 207 -12.45 22.82 -37.97
CA GLN A 207 -12.51 23.68 -39.18
C GLN A 207 -11.13 23.97 -39.75
N GLY A 208 -10.07 23.46 -39.09
CA GLY A 208 -8.69 23.64 -39.54
C GLY A 208 -7.98 24.89 -39.00
N ALA A 209 -8.63 25.69 -38.18
CA ALA A 209 -7.94 26.77 -37.46
C ALA A 209 -7.02 26.18 -36.37
N SER A 210 -5.80 26.68 -36.32
CA SER A 210 -4.76 26.19 -35.41
C SER A 210 -4.10 27.32 -34.65
N SER A 211 -3.55 27.04 -33.47
CA SER A 211 -2.74 27.97 -32.69
C SER A 211 -1.81 27.24 -31.72
N VAL A 212 -0.85 28.00 -31.15
CA VAL A 212 0.09 27.53 -30.12
C VAL A 212 -0.43 28.03 -28.77
N ILE A 213 -1.13 27.18 -28.03
CA ILE A 213 -1.69 27.51 -26.70
C ILE A 213 -1.24 26.57 -25.59
N ASP A 214 -0.71 25.40 -25.95
CA ASP A 214 -0.07 24.49 -25.03
C ASP A 214 1.44 24.79 -25.02
N LEU A 215 1.96 25.26 -23.88
CA LEU A 215 3.33 25.70 -23.75
C LEU A 215 4.11 24.81 -22.79
N LEU A 216 5.40 24.64 -23.10
CA LEU A 216 6.35 23.92 -22.27
C LEU A 216 7.58 24.79 -22.00
N PHE A 217 7.87 25.03 -20.75
CA PHE A 217 9.08 25.71 -20.28
C PHE A 217 9.95 24.73 -19.48
N TYR A 218 11.26 24.72 -19.72
CA TYR A 218 12.22 23.90 -19.00
C TYR A 218 13.41 24.72 -18.52
N HIS A 219 13.99 24.35 -17.38
CA HIS A 219 15.11 25.07 -16.79
C HIS A 219 16.38 24.94 -17.64
N ASP A 220 17.15 26.01 -17.78
CA ASP A 220 18.32 26.10 -18.64
C ASP A 220 19.42 25.06 -18.31
N VAL A 221 19.53 24.64 -17.04
CA VAL A 221 20.41 23.53 -16.63
C VAL A 221 20.14 22.25 -17.43
N LEU A 222 18.90 22.05 -17.89
CA LEU A 222 18.51 20.88 -18.69
C LEU A 222 19.01 20.93 -20.13
N THR A 223 19.39 22.10 -20.64
CA THR A 223 19.99 22.24 -21.97
C THR A 223 21.26 21.40 -22.12
N ARG A 224 21.98 21.16 -21.02
CA ARG A 224 23.21 20.36 -20.98
C ARG A 224 23.01 18.88 -21.31
N ILE A 225 21.77 18.39 -21.23
CA ILE A 225 21.38 17.00 -21.51
C ILE A 225 20.58 16.88 -22.80
N SER A 226 20.68 17.87 -23.69
CA SER A 226 20.09 17.89 -25.03
C SER A 226 18.60 17.57 -25.04
N PRO A 227 17.73 18.47 -24.56
CA PRO A 227 16.29 18.25 -24.56
C PRO A 227 15.79 18.10 -26.00
N GLN A 228 14.98 17.09 -26.25
CA GLN A 228 14.29 16.88 -27.51
C GLN A 228 12.80 17.09 -27.29
N VAL A 229 12.23 18.02 -28.03
CA VAL A 229 10.79 18.32 -27.99
C VAL A 229 10.15 17.77 -29.25
N LEU A 230 9.03 17.09 -29.09
CA LEU A 230 8.23 16.57 -30.19
C LEU A 230 6.77 16.89 -29.97
N ILE A 231 6.13 17.46 -30.97
CA ILE A 231 4.68 17.72 -31.00
C ILE A 231 4.02 16.67 -31.89
N GLU A 232 3.16 15.85 -31.33
CA GLU A 232 2.49 14.75 -32.05
C GLU A 232 1.00 15.06 -32.18
N LEU A 233 0.58 15.36 -33.40
CA LEU A 233 -0.82 15.57 -33.75
C LEU A 233 -1.56 14.26 -34.03
N GLU A 234 -0.87 13.25 -34.51
CA GLU A 234 -1.48 11.96 -34.88
C GLU A 234 -1.86 11.12 -33.66
N GLY A 235 -1.08 11.17 -32.57
CA GLY A 235 -1.28 10.46 -31.30
C GLY A 235 -2.40 11.00 -30.41
N ARG A 236 -2.95 12.17 -30.71
CA ARG A 236 -3.84 12.95 -29.82
C ARG A 236 -5.21 12.32 -29.48
N GLY A 237 -5.57 11.21 -30.08
CA GLY A 237 -6.86 10.56 -29.82
C GLY A 237 -8.04 11.38 -30.35
N CYS A 238 -9.03 11.61 -29.49
CA CYS A 238 -10.21 12.42 -29.81
C CYS A 238 -10.05 13.90 -29.41
N SER A 239 -8.89 14.28 -28.86
CA SER A 239 -8.61 15.68 -28.49
C SER A 239 -8.28 16.52 -29.71
N ASP A 240 -8.59 17.82 -29.66
CA ASP A 240 -8.11 18.82 -30.62
C ASP A 240 -6.73 19.38 -30.25
N HIS A 241 -6.19 19.01 -29.07
CA HIS A 241 -4.84 19.32 -28.64
C HIS A 241 -3.83 18.22 -29.01
N ALA A 242 -2.64 18.62 -29.43
CA ALA A 242 -1.52 17.72 -29.67
C ALA A 242 -1.02 17.06 -28.38
N ILE A 243 -0.23 16.00 -28.52
CA ILE A 243 0.60 15.49 -27.41
C ILE A 243 1.97 16.15 -27.56
N LEU A 244 2.45 16.78 -26.49
CA LEU A 244 3.81 17.31 -26.45
C LEU A 244 4.68 16.38 -25.61
N PHE A 245 5.85 16.04 -26.16
CA PHE A 245 6.85 15.21 -25.49
C PHE A 245 8.11 16.00 -25.23
N LEU A 246 8.71 15.79 -24.07
CA LEU A 246 10.04 16.24 -23.75
C LEU A 246 10.87 15.04 -23.32
N ALA A 247 11.94 14.77 -24.04
CA ALA A 247 12.86 13.68 -23.76
C ALA A 247 14.31 14.20 -23.66
N PHE A 248 15.13 13.48 -22.92
CA PHE A 248 16.55 13.73 -22.76
C PHE A 248 17.34 12.52 -23.22
N ASP A 249 18.51 12.71 -23.80
CA ASP A 249 19.35 11.63 -24.33
C ASP A 249 20.05 10.86 -23.18
N LYS A 250 19.28 10.01 -22.50
CA LYS A 250 19.78 9.18 -21.40
C LYS A 250 19.10 7.81 -21.39
N GLN A 251 19.87 6.74 -21.16
CA GLN A 251 19.30 5.40 -21.01
C GLN A 251 18.46 5.31 -19.74
N ILE A 252 17.26 4.72 -19.87
CA ILE A 252 16.36 4.52 -18.73
C ILE A 252 16.88 3.34 -17.91
N PRO A 253 17.09 3.50 -16.61
CA PRO A 253 17.32 2.37 -15.74
C PRO A 253 16.10 1.44 -15.74
N HIS A 254 16.32 0.13 -15.75
CA HIS A 254 15.27 -0.86 -15.58
C HIS A 254 14.71 -0.78 -14.15
N TRP A 255 13.41 -0.55 -14.02
CA TRP A 255 12.75 -0.43 -12.74
C TRP A 255 11.70 -1.54 -12.57
N GLY A 256 11.81 -2.24 -11.50
CA GLY A 256 10.89 -3.25 -11.03
C GLY A 256 11.48 -3.91 -9.80
N ARG A 257 10.65 -4.54 -8.97
CA ARG A 257 11.20 -5.36 -7.90
C ARG A 257 11.89 -6.57 -8.51
N PRO A 258 13.11 -6.89 -8.09
CA PRO A 258 13.74 -8.13 -8.48
C PRO A 258 12.81 -9.30 -8.18
N TYR A 259 12.77 -10.27 -9.06
CA TYR A 259 11.99 -11.50 -8.90
C TYR A 259 12.78 -12.69 -9.42
N ILE A 260 12.48 -13.85 -8.90
CA ILE A 260 12.93 -15.12 -9.44
C ILE A 260 11.71 -15.78 -10.07
N ALA A 261 11.83 -16.20 -11.33
CA ALA A 261 10.75 -16.87 -12.03
C ALA A 261 10.56 -18.26 -11.44
N ARG A 262 9.32 -18.68 -11.23
CA ARG A 262 9.02 -20.03 -10.74
C ARG A 262 9.44 -21.06 -11.77
N ASP A 263 9.90 -22.22 -11.27
CA ASP A 263 10.32 -23.38 -12.07
C ASP A 263 11.44 -23.05 -13.05
N SER A 264 12.26 -22.02 -12.77
CA SER A 264 13.41 -21.62 -13.57
C SER A 264 14.73 -22.20 -13.01
N GLU A 265 15.79 -22.20 -13.82
CA GLU A 265 17.14 -22.58 -13.39
C GLU A 265 17.66 -21.66 -12.27
N GLU A 266 17.30 -20.37 -12.32
CA GLU A 266 17.66 -19.41 -11.30
C GLU A 266 16.96 -19.69 -9.98
N GLU A 267 15.70 -20.15 -10.00
CA GLU A 267 15.03 -20.58 -8.77
C GLU A 267 15.70 -21.81 -8.18
N ALA A 268 16.04 -22.79 -9.01
CA ALA A 268 16.74 -23.99 -8.56
C ALA A 268 18.09 -23.65 -7.92
N ALA A 269 18.87 -22.75 -8.54
CA ALA A 269 20.15 -22.29 -8.02
C ALA A 269 19.98 -21.52 -6.69
N TYR A 270 19.00 -20.61 -6.62
CA TYR A 270 18.66 -19.89 -5.38
C TYR A 270 18.28 -20.83 -4.24
N LEU A 271 17.45 -21.84 -4.52
CA LEU A 271 17.03 -22.82 -3.52
C LEU A 271 18.21 -23.68 -3.03
N GLN A 272 19.13 -24.04 -3.91
CA GLN A 272 20.34 -24.79 -3.55
C GLN A 272 21.26 -23.97 -2.65
N ASP A 273 21.48 -22.69 -2.96
CA ASP A 273 22.28 -21.79 -2.13
C ASP A 273 21.63 -21.61 -0.76
N LEU A 274 20.32 -21.39 -0.70
CA LEU A 274 19.57 -21.23 0.54
C LEU A 274 19.60 -22.51 1.39
N ALA A 275 19.40 -23.68 0.78
CA ALA A 275 19.46 -24.97 1.46
C ALA A 275 20.85 -25.22 2.05
N SER A 276 21.89 -24.96 1.27
CA SER A 276 23.29 -25.10 1.71
C SER A 276 23.60 -24.18 2.89
N ALA A 277 23.12 -22.93 2.86
CA ALA A 277 23.29 -21.98 3.95
C ALA A 277 22.60 -22.45 5.24
N VAL A 278 21.39 -23.00 5.14
CA VAL A 278 20.64 -23.54 6.29
C VAL A 278 21.41 -24.72 6.91
N VAL A 279 21.81 -25.69 6.11
CA VAL A 279 22.52 -26.89 6.60
C VAL A 279 23.88 -26.52 7.24
N ALA A 280 24.61 -25.62 6.62
CA ALA A 280 25.96 -25.24 7.11
C ALA A 280 25.95 -24.47 8.45
N ASN A 281 24.85 -23.75 8.75
CA ASN A 281 24.79 -22.81 9.88
C ASN A 281 23.87 -23.27 11.02
N ALA A 282 23.03 -24.28 10.84
CA ALA A 282 22.00 -24.67 11.81
C ALA A 282 22.54 -25.06 13.20
N GLY A 283 23.78 -25.52 13.29
CA GLY A 283 24.42 -25.93 14.53
C GLY A 283 25.14 -24.80 15.29
N LEU A 284 25.21 -23.59 14.75
CA LEU A 284 25.78 -22.42 15.42
C LEU A 284 24.84 -21.90 16.51
N ASP A 285 25.36 -20.96 17.33
CA ASP A 285 24.47 -20.22 18.24
C ASP A 285 23.37 -19.48 17.45
N PRO A 286 22.19 -19.24 18.07
CA PRO A 286 21.03 -18.72 17.36
C PRO A 286 21.27 -17.41 16.61
N GLU A 287 22.04 -16.49 17.18
CA GLU A 287 22.31 -15.18 16.57
C GLU A 287 23.21 -15.30 15.36
N SER A 288 24.32 -16.03 15.49
CA SER A 288 25.25 -16.29 14.38
C SER A 288 24.58 -17.10 13.26
N ALA A 289 23.83 -18.16 13.62
CA ALA A 289 23.10 -18.96 12.65
C ALA A 289 22.10 -18.10 11.86
N GLY A 290 21.28 -17.31 12.56
CA GLY A 290 20.29 -16.43 11.94
C GLY A 290 20.93 -15.43 10.99
N ASN A 291 21.98 -14.73 11.42
CA ASN A 291 22.70 -13.74 10.62
C ASN A 291 23.34 -14.35 9.37
N ASN A 292 23.99 -15.51 9.51
CA ASN A 292 24.64 -16.18 8.40
C ASN A 292 23.63 -16.69 7.35
N ILE A 293 22.56 -17.34 7.80
CA ILE A 293 21.51 -17.84 6.90
C ILE A 293 20.89 -16.67 6.14
N MET A 294 20.54 -15.57 6.81
CA MET A 294 19.91 -14.42 6.17
C MET A 294 20.85 -13.65 5.25
N SER A 295 22.12 -13.52 5.61
CA SER A 295 23.13 -12.92 4.73
C SER A 295 23.31 -13.74 3.46
N ALA A 296 23.38 -15.06 3.58
CA ALA A 296 23.47 -15.96 2.44
C ALA A 296 22.19 -15.92 1.58
N ALA A 297 21.01 -15.90 2.19
CA ALA A 297 19.74 -15.77 1.48
C ALA A 297 19.67 -14.45 0.68
N SER A 298 20.09 -13.34 1.30
CA SER A 298 20.12 -12.03 0.64
C SER A 298 21.10 -11.99 -0.53
N LEU A 299 22.27 -12.60 -0.37
CA LEU A 299 23.27 -12.71 -1.43
C LEU A 299 22.76 -13.61 -2.57
N ALA A 300 22.21 -14.78 -2.25
CA ALA A 300 21.62 -15.68 -3.23
C ALA A 300 20.47 -14.99 -3.99
N TRP A 301 19.59 -14.24 -3.29
CA TRP A 301 18.57 -13.45 -3.94
C TRP A 301 19.14 -12.41 -4.91
N ALA A 302 20.17 -11.68 -4.50
CA ALA A 302 20.82 -10.68 -5.35
C ALA A 302 21.46 -11.32 -6.60
N ASN A 303 22.04 -12.52 -6.47
CA ASN A 303 22.70 -13.23 -7.58
C ASN A 303 21.71 -13.82 -8.60
N HIS A 304 20.57 -14.36 -8.14
CA HIS A 304 19.66 -15.13 -8.97
C HIS A 304 18.38 -14.36 -9.35
N SER A 305 18.07 -13.23 -8.70
CA SER A 305 16.90 -12.43 -9.08
C SER A 305 17.17 -11.59 -10.32
N LYS A 306 16.11 -11.40 -11.12
CA LYS A 306 16.13 -10.60 -12.34
C LYS A 306 15.18 -9.42 -12.19
N LEU A 307 15.54 -8.30 -12.81
CA LEU A 307 14.61 -7.19 -12.96
C LEU A 307 13.56 -7.55 -14.04
N PRO A 308 12.29 -7.20 -13.85
CA PRO A 308 11.25 -7.48 -14.84
C PRO A 308 11.57 -6.79 -16.16
N ARG A 309 11.40 -7.50 -17.27
CA ARG A 309 11.50 -6.90 -18.60
C ARG A 309 10.34 -5.92 -18.82
N ILE A 310 10.63 -4.78 -19.47
CA ILE A 310 9.64 -3.74 -19.77
C ILE A 310 8.61 -4.23 -20.82
N ASP A 311 8.98 -5.20 -21.65
CA ASP A 311 8.24 -5.62 -22.85
C ASP A 311 7.11 -6.62 -22.61
N SER A 312 6.91 -7.12 -21.39
CA SER A 312 5.81 -8.04 -21.13
C SER A 312 4.48 -7.31 -21.19
N ASN A 313 3.66 -7.63 -22.20
CA ASN A 313 2.30 -7.12 -22.29
C ASN A 313 1.50 -7.59 -21.06
N PRO A 314 1.14 -6.68 -20.14
CA PRO A 314 0.63 -7.07 -18.83
C PRO A 314 -0.86 -7.45 -18.84
N ASN A 315 -1.55 -7.35 -19.97
CA ASN A 315 -2.95 -7.71 -20.11
C ASN A 315 -3.08 -9.13 -20.63
N SER A 316 -3.35 -10.07 -19.74
CA SER A 316 -3.59 -11.48 -20.07
C SER A 316 -4.76 -11.73 -21.05
N TRP A 317 -5.61 -10.72 -21.28
CA TRP A 317 -6.72 -10.76 -22.23
C TRP A 317 -6.39 -10.10 -23.58
N TRP A 318 -5.23 -9.43 -23.71
CA TRP A 318 -4.82 -8.78 -24.95
C TRP A 318 -4.33 -9.82 -25.95
N THR A 319 -4.88 -9.79 -27.13
CA THR A 319 -4.55 -10.72 -28.23
C THR A 319 -3.91 -9.97 -29.39
N ASP A 320 -3.26 -10.71 -30.29
CA ASP A 320 -2.69 -10.13 -31.52
C ASP A 320 -3.78 -9.45 -32.36
N THR A 321 -5.00 -9.96 -32.35
CA THR A 321 -6.14 -9.31 -33.01
C THR A 321 -6.48 -7.95 -32.41
N CYS A 322 -6.31 -7.77 -31.11
CA CYS A 322 -6.45 -6.46 -30.45
C CYS A 322 -5.34 -5.51 -30.91
N GLN A 323 -4.11 -6.02 -31.04
CA GLN A 323 -2.98 -5.23 -31.51
C GLN A 323 -3.19 -4.79 -32.98
N LEU A 324 -3.56 -5.70 -33.87
CA LEU A 324 -3.84 -5.39 -35.28
C LEU A 324 -4.98 -4.37 -35.43
N ALA A 325 -6.05 -4.51 -34.67
CA ALA A 325 -7.16 -3.54 -34.68
C ALA A 325 -6.73 -2.16 -34.15
N LYS A 326 -5.84 -2.12 -33.16
CA LYS A 326 -5.22 -0.90 -32.65
C LYS A 326 -4.34 -0.25 -33.71
N ASP A 327 -3.45 -1.00 -34.33
CA ASP A 327 -2.51 -0.50 -35.35
C ASP A 327 -3.27 0.04 -36.56
N LYS A 328 -4.32 -0.67 -37.01
CA LYS A 328 -5.19 -0.20 -38.09
C LYS A 328 -5.89 1.11 -37.74
N TYR A 329 -6.37 1.26 -36.47
CA TYR A 329 -6.94 2.51 -36.00
C TYR A 329 -5.89 3.62 -35.96
N LEU A 330 -4.67 3.34 -35.48
CA LEU A 330 -3.60 4.32 -35.47
C LEU A 330 -3.18 4.79 -36.85
N LEU A 331 -3.19 3.86 -37.84
CA LEU A 331 -2.84 4.16 -39.23
C LEU A 331 -3.93 4.97 -39.94
N GLN A 332 -5.20 4.67 -39.68
CA GLN A 332 -6.36 5.35 -40.24
C GLN A 332 -7.43 5.62 -39.17
N ARG A 333 -7.42 6.83 -38.62
CA ARG A 333 -8.27 7.24 -37.46
C ARG A 333 -9.71 7.55 -37.86
N THR A 334 -10.36 6.59 -38.51
CA THR A 334 -11.77 6.67 -38.87
C THR A 334 -12.66 6.16 -37.71
N HIS A 335 -13.89 6.66 -37.61
CA HIS A 335 -14.88 6.13 -36.68
C HIS A 335 -15.13 4.62 -36.85
N ALA A 336 -15.05 4.12 -38.10
CA ALA A 336 -15.21 2.70 -38.40
C ALA A 336 -14.08 1.86 -37.77
N ASN A 337 -12.82 2.27 -37.93
CA ASN A 337 -11.67 1.59 -37.33
C ASN A 337 -11.68 1.68 -35.82
N LEU A 338 -12.14 2.80 -35.25
CA LEU A 338 -12.31 2.97 -33.84
C LEU A 338 -13.35 2.01 -33.23
N ASN A 339 -14.50 1.89 -33.90
CA ASN A 339 -15.55 0.96 -33.51
C ASN A 339 -15.09 -0.49 -33.59
N ALA A 340 -14.34 -0.83 -34.65
CA ALA A 340 -13.73 -2.15 -34.82
C ALA A 340 -12.74 -2.46 -33.69
N TYR A 341 -11.85 -1.53 -33.33
CA TYR A 341 -10.90 -1.67 -32.21
C TYR A 341 -11.63 -1.87 -30.88
N ASN A 342 -12.67 -1.07 -30.62
CA ASN A 342 -13.47 -1.20 -29.39
C ASN A 342 -14.23 -2.53 -29.31
N ALA A 343 -14.81 -2.97 -30.42
CA ALA A 343 -15.52 -4.25 -30.48
C ALA A 343 -14.55 -5.42 -30.25
N THR A 344 -13.38 -5.40 -30.86
CA THR A 344 -12.34 -6.43 -30.73
C THR A 344 -11.83 -6.51 -29.28
N THR A 345 -11.49 -5.38 -28.66
CA THR A 345 -11.02 -5.34 -27.27
C THR A 345 -12.10 -5.76 -26.27
N LYS A 346 -13.36 -5.40 -26.52
CA LYS A 346 -14.49 -5.84 -25.72
C LYS A 346 -14.69 -7.35 -25.79
N ALA A 347 -14.65 -7.91 -27.02
CA ALA A 347 -14.78 -9.34 -27.26
C ALA A 347 -13.65 -10.14 -26.59
N ALA A 348 -12.40 -9.70 -26.73
CA ALA A 348 -11.25 -10.34 -26.13
C ALA A 348 -11.34 -10.34 -24.58
N ARG A 349 -11.77 -9.22 -23.96
CA ARG A 349 -12.02 -9.17 -22.52
C ARG A 349 -13.11 -10.15 -22.10
N GLN A 350 -14.24 -10.17 -22.79
CA GLN A 350 -15.34 -11.09 -22.49
C GLN A 350 -14.89 -12.54 -22.58
N ALA A 351 -14.20 -12.92 -23.64
CA ALA A 351 -13.69 -14.28 -23.84
C ALA A 351 -12.74 -14.68 -22.70
N HIS A 352 -11.80 -13.82 -22.33
CA HIS A 352 -10.88 -14.07 -21.23
C HIS A 352 -11.57 -14.26 -19.87
N PHE A 353 -12.58 -13.43 -19.56
CA PHE A 353 -13.32 -13.57 -18.30
C PHE A 353 -14.24 -14.79 -18.31
N MET A 354 -14.85 -15.11 -19.43
CA MET A 354 -15.65 -16.34 -19.57
C MET A 354 -14.79 -17.58 -19.36
N HIS A 355 -13.62 -17.63 -20.02
CA HIS A 355 -12.67 -18.73 -19.82
C HIS A 355 -12.19 -18.85 -18.35
N LYS A 356 -11.95 -17.74 -17.66
CA LYS A 356 -11.66 -17.77 -16.21
C LYS A 356 -12.80 -18.32 -15.38
N ILE A 357 -14.04 -17.98 -15.69
CA ILE A 357 -15.23 -18.51 -15.02
C ILE A 357 -15.35 -20.02 -15.25
N GLU A 358 -15.11 -20.46 -16.48
CA GLU A 358 -15.10 -21.88 -16.84
C GLU A 358 -14.05 -22.65 -16.02
N LEU A 359 -12.79 -22.16 -15.98
CA LEU A 359 -11.73 -22.75 -15.17
C LEU A 359 -12.07 -22.79 -13.66
N MET A 360 -12.72 -21.75 -13.13
CA MET A 360 -13.18 -21.73 -11.74
C MET A 360 -14.28 -22.76 -11.48
N SER A 361 -15.15 -22.99 -12.46
CA SER A 361 -16.20 -24.01 -12.40
C SER A 361 -15.62 -25.41 -12.44
N GLU A 362 -14.68 -25.67 -13.38
CA GLU A 362 -14.01 -26.95 -13.52
C GLU A 362 -13.18 -27.34 -12.29
N ASN A 363 -12.49 -26.36 -11.70
CA ASN A 363 -11.65 -26.57 -10.52
C ASN A 363 -12.41 -26.50 -9.19
N ASN A 364 -13.73 -26.38 -9.23
CA ASN A 364 -14.59 -26.24 -8.02
C ASN A 364 -14.14 -25.09 -7.10
N ALA A 365 -13.62 -23.98 -7.69
CA ALA A 365 -13.04 -22.83 -6.99
C ALA A 365 -13.90 -21.54 -7.12
N PRO A 366 -15.22 -21.57 -6.78
CA PRO A 366 -16.10 -20.39 -6.93
C PRO A 366 -15.66 -19.20 -6.07
N TRP A 367 -14.88 -19.46 -5.02
CA TRP A 367 -14.33 -18.44 -4.11
C TRP A 367 -13.35 -17.48 -4.77
N GLU A 368 -12.73 -17.85 -5.87
CA GLU A 368 -11.88 -16.94 -6.64
C GLU A 368 -12.70 -15.84 -7.31
N GLY A 369 -13.92 -16.15 -7.76
CA GLY A 369 -14.86 -15.19 -8.31
C GLY A 369 -15.35 -14.15 -7.29
N ILE A 370 -15.46 -14.54 -6.01
CA ILE A 370 -15.85 -13.62 -4.92
C ILE A 370 -14.83 -12.49 -4.74
N ARG A 371 -13.56 -12.71 -5.09
CA ARG A 371 -12.55 -11.63 -5.07
C ARG A 371 -12.91 -10.47 -6.01
N TRP A 372 -13.67 -10.72 -7.08
CA TRP A 372 -14.09 -9.69 -8.02
C TRP A 372 -15.22 -8.80 -7.46
N THR A 373 -16.00 -9.33 -6.52
CA THR A 373 -17.08 -8.59 -5.86
C THR A 373 -16.61 -7.83 -4.62
N LYS A 374 -15.39 -8.13 -4.12
CA LYS A 374 -14.84 -7.39 -2.98
C LYS A 374 -14.55 -5.94 -3.36
N PRO A 375 -14.94 -4.98 -2.51
CA PRO A 375 -14.57 -3.58 -2.75
C PRO A 375 -13.05 -3.47 -2.89
N ARG A 376 -12.59 -2.80 -3.93
CA ARG A 376 -11.17 -2.47 -4.06
C ARG A 376 -10.78 -1.55 -2.91
N ALA A 377 -9.55 -1.68 -2.41
CA ALA A 377 -9.02 -0.73 -1.45
C ALA A 377 -9.14 0.69 -2.04
N PRO A 378 -9.55 1.68 -1.25
CA PRO A 378 -9.55 3.05 -1.71
C PRO A 378 -8.13 3.43 -2.16
N PRO A 379 -7.99 4.34 -3.15
CA PRO A 379 -6.68 4.86 -3.51
C PRO A 379 -6.04 5.49 -2.27
N LYS A 380 -4.75 5.29 -2.09
CA LYS A 380 -4.02 6.01 -1.06
C LYS A 380 -3.99 7.48 -1.42
N PHE A 381 -4.40 8.34 -0.51
CA PHE A 381 -4.27 9.78 -0.72
C PHE A 381 -2.82 10.17 -0.44
N SER A 382 -2.26 10.98 -1.33
CA SER A 382 -0.90 11.48 -1.18
C SER A 382 -0.74 12.52 -0.06
N ILE A 383 -1.85 12.89 0.59
CA ILE A 383 -1.89 13.96 1.57
C ILE A 383 -2.51 13.45 2.85
N ILE A 384 -1.67 13.33 3.87
CA ILE A 384 -2.10 13.11 5.25
C ILE A 384 -1.97 14.44 5.99
N GLN A 385 -2.96 14.75 6.80
CA GLN A 385 -2.98 15.97 7.60
C GLN A 385 -2.58 15.66 9.05
N ASN A 386 -1.72 16.52 9.60
CA ASN A 386 -1.44 16.58 11.02
C ASN A 386 -2.11 17.83 11.61
N ASN A 387 -3.15 17.65 12.42
CA ASN A 387 -3.95 18.73 13.01
C ASN A 387 -4.43 19.77 11.96
N GLY A 388 -4.87 19.29 10.80
CA GLY A 388 -5.39 20.14 9.72
C GLY A 388 -4.32 20.70 8.77
N ALA A 389 -3.02 20.53 9.06
CA ALA A 389 -1.94 20.91 8.17
C ALA A 389 -1.43 19.71 7.36
N PRO A 390 -1.21 19.85 6.05
CA PRO A 390 -0.72 18.75 5.22
C PRO A 390 0.71 18.39 5.58
N VAL A 391 1.00 17.08 5.63
CA VAL A 391 2.35 16.55 5.81
C VAL A 391 3.05 16.50 4.46
N LEU A 392 4.12 17.26 4.29
CA LEU A 392 4.77 17.51 3.01
C LEU A 392 6.05 16.70 2.77
N SER A 393 6.46 15.84 3.73
CA SER A 393 7.66 15.02 3.56
C SER A 393 7.42 13.58 4.02
N MET A 394 8.09 12.62 3.37
CA MET A 394 7.97 11.21 3.77
C MET A 394 8.54 10.92 5.16
N PRO A 395 9.67 11.51 5.57
CA PRO A 395 10.09 11.38 6.96
C PRO A 395 9.00 11.82 7.93
N ALA A 396 8.47 13.04 7.79
CA ALA A 396 7.39 13.54 8.65
C ALA A 396 6.11 12.70 8.56
N LEU A 397 5.80 12.11 7.40
CA LEU A 397 4.69 11.17 7.25
C LEU A 397 4.93 9.89 8.06
N PHE A 398 6.13 9.32 7.98
CA PHE A 398 6.45 8.11 8.71
C PHE A 398 6.56 8.36 10.22
N ASP A 399 7.09 9.52 10.64
CA ASP A 399 7.07 9.95 12.03
C ASP A 399 5.63 10.06 12.55
N LEU A 400 4.76 10.77 11.83
CA LEU A 400 3.34 10.90 12.19
C LEU A 400 2.63 9.55 12.26
N MET A 401 2.89 8.65 11.31
CA MET A 401 2.30 7.30 11.32
C MET A 401 2.85 6.46 12.46
N HIS A 402 4.15 6.55 12.74
CA HIS A 402 4.78 5.86 13.87
C HIS A 402 4.18 6.33 15.19
N ASP A 403 4.13 7.64 15.43
CA ASP A 403 3.53 8.23 16.64
C ASP A 403 2.07 7.81 16.81
N HIS A 404 1.31 7.81 15.71
CA HIS A 404 -0.09 7.36 15.75
C HIS A 404 -0.21 5.87 16.06
N PHE A 405 0.60 5.01 15.45
CA PHE A 405 0.53 3.56 15.68
C PHE A 405 1.12 3.14 17.02
N SER A 406 2.02 3.94 17.60
CA SER A 406 2.68 3.70 18.89
C SER A 406 2.03 4.45 20.06
N SER A 407 1.00 5.25 19.81
CA SER A 407 0.43 6.13 20.83
C SER A 407 -0.04 5.37 22.10
N ALA A 408 -0.45 4.12 21.95
CA ALA A 408 -0.82 3.28 23.11
C ALA A 408 0.38 2.87 23.99
N SER A 409 1.62 3.01 23.51
CA SER A 409 2.83 2.70 24.31
C SER A 409 3.03 3.66 25.49
N THR A 410 2.38 4.82 25.46
CA THR A 410 2.42 5.81 26.55
C THR A 410 1.46 5.48 27.70
N HIS A 411 0.60 4.46 27.55
CA HIS A 411 -0.29 4.04 28.60
C HIS A 411 0.49 3.40 29.76
N ALA A 412 0.04 3.65 30.98
CA ALA A 412 0.66 3.06 32.15
C ALA A 412 0.61 1.51 32.07
N PRO A 413 1.69 0.82 32.44
CA PRO A 413 1.67 -0.64 32.53
C PRO A 413 0.63 -1.09 33.56
N PRO A 414 0.13 -2.34 33.48
CA PRO A 414 -0.68 -2.93 34.54
C PRO A 414 0.03 -2.81 35.88
N SER A 415 -0.73 -2.60 36.96
CA SER A 415 -0.14 -2.52 38.30
C SER A 415 0.49 -3.85 38.71
N ASP A 416 1.59 -3.78 39.47
CA ASP A 416 2.21 -4.98 40.04
C ASP A 416 1.20 -5.76 40.89
N ALA A 417 0.32 -5.04 41.62
CA ALA A 417 -0.75 -5.65 42.40
C ALA A 417 -1.70 -6.52 41.57
N PHE A 418 -1.99 -6.14 40.34
CA PHE A 418 -2.78 -6.98 39.43
C PHE A 418 -2.01 -8.27 39.08
N LEU A 419 -0.76 -8.14 38.65
CA LEU A 419 0.07 -9.27 38.23
C LEU A 419 0.35 -10.23 39.41
N ASP A 420 0.57 -9.69 40.61
CA ASP A 420 0.80 -10.47 41.81
C ASP A 420 -0.46 -11.21 42.28
N SER A 421 -1.65 -10.64 42.01
CA SER A 421 -2.94 -11.25 42.40
C SER A 421 -3.28 -12.48 41.54
N LEU A 422 -2.59 -12.69 40.42
CA LEU A 422 -2.86 -13.80 39.51
C LEU A 422 -2.39 -15.15 40.10
N PRO A 423 -3.22 -16.20 40.06
CA PRO A 423 -2.82 -17.52 40.51
C PRO A 423 -1.69 -18.09 39.63
N GLN A 424 -0.71 -18.71 40.27
CA GLN A 424 0.32 -19.46 39.56
C GLN A 424 -0.20 -20.84 39.22
N LEU A 425 -0.35 -21.13 37.91
CA LEU A 425 -0.67 -22.46 37.43
C LEU A 425 0.59 -23.35 37.36
N PRO A 426 0.43 -24.68 37.43
CA PRO A 426 1.55 -25.61 37.26
C PRO A 426 2.28 -25.37 35.93
N VAL A 427 3.62 -25.29 36.00
CA VAL A 427 4.45 -25.13 34.80
C VAL A 427 4.43 -26.40 33.97
N ARG A 428 4.22 -26.24 32.68
CA ARG A 428 4.13 -27.34 31.71
C ARG A 428 5.48 -27.61 31.05
N ASP A 429 5.67 -28.87 30.69
CA ASP A 429 6.88 -29.30 29.99
C ASP A 429 6.98 -28.67 28.59
N TRP A 430 8.21 -28.46 28.14
CA TRP A 430 8.52 -27.98 26.81
C TRP A 430 9.33 -29.04 26.02
N PRO A 431 8.66 -29.97 25.31
CA PRO A 431 9.34 -30.95 24.49
C PRO A 431 10.04 -30.29 23.31
N LYS A 432 11.11 -30.92 22.82
CA LYS A 432 11.76 -30.47 21.59
C LYS A 432 10.78 -30.37 20.42
N ILE A 433 11.01 -29.40 19.56
CA ILE A 433 10.28 -29.27 18.30
C ILE A 433 10.68 -30.42 17.38
N SER A 434 9.70 -31.10 16.80
CA SER A 434 9.93 -32.18 15.85
C SER A 434 9.87 -31.69 14.40
N THR A 435 10.57 -32.38 13.51
CA THR A 435 10.51 -32.14 12.06
C THR A 435 9.08 -32.26 11.53
N GLN A 436 8.28 -33.19 12.10
CA GLN A 436 6.87 -33.36 11.74
C GLN A 436 6.03 -32.13 12.06
N GLU A 437 6.21 -31.52 13.24
CA GLU A 437 5.47 -30.28 13.58
C GLU A 437 5.77 -29.15 12.61
N ILE A 438 7.02 -28.98 12.22
CA ILE A 438 7.44 -27.94 11.24
C ILE A 438 6.80 -28.22 9.88
N GLY A 439 6.86 -29.47 9.40
CA GLY A 439 6.26 -29.89 8.14
C GLY A 439 4.74 -29.67 8.11
N ASP A 440 4.04 -29.97 9.21
CA ASP A 440 2.59 -29.76 9.30
C ASP A 440 2.23 -28.25 9.30
N MET A 441 3.03 -27.42 9.93
CA MET A 441 2.84 -25.96 9.85
C MET A 441 3.11 -25.41 8.46
N LEU A 442 4.11 -25.92 7.74
CA LEU A 442 4.40 -25.54 6.37
C LEU A 442 3.23 -25.85 5.41
N LYS A 443 2.61 -27.03 5.55
CA LYS A 443 1.44 -27.44 4.73
C LYS A 443 0.28 -26.46 4.85
N LEU A 444 0.10 -25.82 6.02
CA LEU A 444 -0.97 -24.85 6.28
C LEU A 444 -0.68 -23.45 5.73
N THR A 445 0.47 -23.21 5.11
CA THR A 445 0.83 -21.88 4.61
C THR A 445 0.40 -21.68 3.16
N SER A 446 0.04 -20.42 2.82
CA SER A 446 -0.31 -20.04 1.44
C SER A 446 0.93 -19.57 0.67
N ASN A 447 1.14 -20.11 -0.52
CA ASN A 447 2.24 -19.72 -1.41
C ASN A 447 2.10 -18.27 -1.95
N SER A 448 0.94 -17.64 -1.79
CA SER A 448 0.66 -16.28 -2.29
C SER A 448 0.93 -15.17 -1.27
N SER A 449 1.33 -15.50 -0.05
CA SER A 449 1.63 -14.50 0.98
C SER A 449 2.92 -13.76 0.68
N ALA A 450 2.92 -12.44 0.93
CA ALA A 450 4.10 -11.61 0.74
C ALA A 450 5.24 -12.00 1.71
N PRO A 451 6.49 -12.05 1.24
CA PRO A 451 7.66 -12.29 2.08
C PRO A 451 7.94 -11.09 2.99
N GLY A 452 8.79 -11.31 3.99
CA GLY A 452 9.40 -10.28 4.81
C GLY A 452 10.61 -9.61 4.15
N PRO A 453 11.48 -8.97 4.97
CA PRO A 453 12.73 -8.38 4.49
C PRO A 453 13.67 -9.40 3.82
N ASP A 454 13.57 -10.67 4.23
CA ASP A 454 14.38 -11.79 3.73
C ASP A 454 14.07 -12.19 2.28
N SER A 455 13.00 -11.69 1.67
CA SER A 455 12.52 -12.10 0.35
C SER A 455 12.21 -13.61 0.20
N ILE A 456 12.31 -14.39 1.27
CA ILE A 456 12.00 -15.82 1.27
C ILE A 456 10.49 -15.99 1.24
N MET A 457 9.98 -16.68 0.22
CA MET A 457 8.55 -16.99 0.08
C MET A 457 8.22 -18.35 0.70
N TRP A 458 6.96 -18.60 1.04
CA TRP A 458 6.54 -19.87 1.59
C TRP A 458 6.80 -21.06 0.65
N HIS A 459 6.68 -20.86 -0.67
CA HIS A 459 6.99 -21.93 -1.61
C HIS A 459 8.49 -22.27 -1.62
N HIS A 460 9.39 -21.28 -1.46
CA HIS A 460 10.81 -21.56 -1.31
C HIS A 460 11.09 -22.42 -0.07
N LEU A 461 10.52 -22.07 1.10
CA LEU A 461 10.69 -22.89 2.31
C LEU A 461 10.15 -24.28 2.15
N LYS A 462 9.01 -24.48 1.47
CA LYS A 462 8.45 -25.81 1.20
C LYS A 462 9.39 -26.63 0.32
N GLN A 463 9.92 -26.03 -0.74
CA GLN A 463 10.83 -26.71 -1.66
C GLN A 463 12.15 -27.11 -0.98
N ILE A 464 12.79 -26.20 -0.23
CA ILE A 464 14.03 -26.55 0.46
C ILE A 464 13.81 -27.53 1.63
N PHE A 465 12.64 -27.50 2.29
CA PHE A 465 12.32 -28.41 3.40
C PHE A 465 12.34 -29.88 2.96
N ASP A 466 12.00 -30.15 1.71
CA ASP A 466 12.02 -31.49 1.11
C ASP A 466 13.43 -31.88 0.58
N MET A 467 14.43 -30.97 0.63
CA MET A 467 15.81 -31.28 0.25
C MET A 467 16.53 -32.02 1.37
N GLU A 468 17.49 -32.87 0.99
CA GLU A 468 18.27 -33.69 1.90
C GLU A 468 18.96 -32.88 3.02
N GLY A 469 18.74 -33.27 4.28
CA GLY A 469 19.33 -32.66 5.47
C GLY A 469 18.74 -31.31 5.90
N VAL A 470 17.91 -30.64 5.07
CA VAL A 470 17.40 -29.29 5.37
C VAL A 470 16.33 -29.31 6.45
N SER A 471 15.43 -30.28 6.42
CA SER A 471 14.39 -30.42 7.45
C SER A 471 14.98 -30.63 8.84
N ASP A 472 16.02 -31.46 8.95
CA ASP A 472 16.73 -31.70 10.21
C ASP A 472 17.52 -30.46 10.65
N ALA A 473 18.16 -29.76 9.71
CA ALA A 473 18.88 -28.52 9.98
C ALA A 473 17.92 -27.41 10.51
N ILE A 474 16.76 -27.20 9.89
CA ILE A 474 15.75 -26.26 10.38
C ILE A 474 15.25 -26.67 11.78
N THR A 475 15.05 -27.94 12.00
CA THR A 475 14.63 -28.48 13.30
C THR A 475 15.68 -28.23 14.38
N LEU A 476 16.95 -28.48 14.07
CA LEU A 476 18.07 -28.20 14.95
C LEU A 476 18.16 -26.69 15.27
N PHE A 477 18.08 -25.83 14.25
CA PHE A 477 18.16 -24.38 14.42
C PHE A 477 17.02 -23.88 15.34
N TYR A 478 15.78 -24.32 15.15
CA TYR A 478 14.65 -23.91 15.99
C TYR A 478 14.76 -24.43 17.42
N ASN A 479 15.25 -25.63 17.61
CA ASN A 479 15.52 -26.14 18.96
C ASN A 479 16.65 -25.35 19.65
N ASN A 480 17.70 -24.99 18.92
CA ASN A 480 18.77 -24.12 19.46
C ASN A 480 18.21 -22.76 19.90
N ILE A 481 17.34 -22.14 19.10
CA ILE A 481 16.66 -20.88 19.46
C ILE A 481 15.88 -21.06 20.78
N CYS A 482 15.11 -22.13 20.91
CA CYS A 482 14.32 -22.42 22.11
C CYS A 482 15.21 -22.71 23.32
N ASP A 483 16.27 -23.49 23.17
CA ASP A 483 17.17 -23.89 24.28
C ASP A 483 17.94 -22.71 24.87
N HIS A 484 18.35 -21.78 24.02
CA HIS A 484 19.05 -20.57 24.46
C HIS A 484 18.10 -19.45 24.88
N GLY A 485 16.81 -19.54 24.56
CA GLY A 485 15.85 -18.48 24.80
C GLY A 485 16.18 -17.19 24.04
N ILE A 486 16.88 -17.30 22.90
CA ILE A 486 17.36 -16.16 22.10
C ILE A 486 16.59 -16.11 20.76
N TRP A 487 15.81 -15.08 20.56
CA TRP A 487 15.21 -14.78 19.26
C TRP A 487 16.22 -14.03 18.41
N PRO A 488 16.70 -14.55 17.26
CA PRO A 488 17.70 -13.90 16.44
C PRO A 488 17.32 -12.47 16.03
N SER A 489 18.28 -11.55 16.02
CA SER A 489 18.03 -10.12 15.72
C SER A 489 17.40 -9.93 14.35
N TRP A 490 17.82 -10.70 13.36
CA TRP A 490 17.25 -10.66 12.03
C TRP A 490 15.73 -11.00 11.98
N PHE A 491 15.26 -11.89 12.83
CA PHE A 491 13.84 -12.21 12.92
C PHE A 491 13.00 -11.09 13.54
N LYS A 492 13.64 -10.12 14.19
CA LYS A 492 13.01 -8.95 14.81
C LYS A 492 12.77 -7.80 13.83
N GLU A 493 13.32 -7.89 12.63
CA GLU A 493 13.13 -6.91 11.56
C GLU A 493 11.84 -7.18 10.81
N SER A 494 11.15 -6.10 10.45
CA SER A 494 9.92 -6.18 9.66
C SER A 494 9.78 -5.02 8.69
N VAL A 495 8.93 -5.21 7.68
CA VAL A 495 8.45 -4.13 6.81
C VAL A 495 6.97 -3.91 7.08
N SER A 496 6.61 -2.79 7.68
CA SER A 496 5.22 -2.40 7.93
C SER A 496 4.64 -1.66 6.73
N VAL A 497 3.83 -2.37 5.95
CA VAL A 497 3.11 -1.76 4.81
C VAL A 497 1.90 -1.02 5.33
N ILE A 498 1.85 0.29 5.08
CA ILE A 498 0.71 1.12 5.47
C ILE A 498 -0.40 0.96 4.44
N ILE A 499 -1.55 0.44 4.87
CA ILE A 499 -2.71 0.22 4.00
C ILE A 499 -3.95 0.97 4.52
N PRO A 500 -4.81 1.48 3.63
CA PRO A 500 -6.05 2.14 4.04
C PRO A 500 -7.05 1.12 4.61
N LYS A 501 -7.74 1.50 5.68
CA LYS A 501 -8.90 0.77 6.20
C LYS A 501 -10.08 0.98 5.25
N LEU A 502 -10.86 -0.08 5.04
CA LEU A 502 -12.07 0.05 4.23
C LEU A 502 -13.14 0.90 4.92
N LYS A 503 -13.96 1.59 4.14
CA LYS A 503 -15.16 2.31 4.61
C LYS A 503 -14.88 3.45 5.61
N LYS A 504 -13.75 4.12 5.51
CA LYS A 504 -13.51 5.35 6.28
C LYS A 504 -14.05 6.55 5.51
N ALA A 505 -14.66 7.50 6.24
CA ALA A 505 -15.20 8.73 5.68
C ALA A 505 -14.08 9.68 5.22
N ASP A 506 -12.96 9.69 5.96
CA ASP A 506 -11.82 10.57 5.69
C ASP A 506 -10.53 9.75 5.67
N TYR A 507 -9.78 9.86 4.59
CA TYR A 507 -8.46 9.23 4.39
C TYR A 507 -7.30 10.23 4.51
N THR A 508 -7.58 11.46 4.90
CA THR A 508 -6.52 12.47 5.13
C THR A 508 -5.92 12.36 6.53
N ILE A 509 -6.45 11.50 7.39
CA ILE A 509 -6.01 11.33 8.78
C ILE A 509 -5.34 9.95 9.01
N PRO A 510 -4.32 9.86 9.89
CA PRO A 510 -3.61 8.60 10.19
C PRO A 510 -4.52 7.47 10.66
N LYS A 511 -5.59 7.78 11.40
CA LYS A 511 -6.57 6.80 11.90
C LYS A 511 -7.25 5.99 10.80
N ALA A 512 -7.28 6.49 9.55
CA ALA A 512 -7.83 5.77 8.40
C ALA A 512 -6.92 4.65 7.87
N TYR A 513 -5.72 4.51 8.40
CA TYR A 513 -4.72 3.54 7.97
C TYR A 513 -4.39 2.51 9.04
N ARG A 514 -3.75 1.42 8.61
CA ARG A 514 -3.18 0.40 9.49
C ARG A 514 -1.83 -0.08 8.96
N PRO A 515 -0.85 -0.37 9.82
CA PRO A 515 0.38 -1.02 9.42
C PRO A 515 0.17 -2.53 9.36
N ILE A 516 0.61 -3.18 8.29
CA ILE A 516 0.68 -4.64 8.22
C ILE A 516 2.13 -5.04 8.20
N ALA A 517 2.61 -5.66 9.26
CA ALA A 517 3.99 -6.09 9.38
C ALA A 517 4.25 -7.35 8.55
N LEU A 518 5.18 -7.25 7.63
CA LEU A 518 5.77 -8.37 6.89
C LEU A 518 7.04 -8.80 7.62
N LEU A 519 6.93 -9.86 8.38
CA LEU A 519 8.03 -10.47 9.15
C LEU A 519 8.79 -11.49 8.30
N ASN A 520 10.00 -11.82 8.68
CA ASN A 520 10.82 -12.86 8.07
C ASN A 520 10.10 -14.19 8.04
N THR A 521 10.15 -14.88 6.89
CA THR A 521 9.35 -16.08 6.65
C THR A 521 9.82 -17.27 7.51
N MET A 522 11.12 -17.42 7.74
CA MET A 522 11.63 -18.43 8.67
C MET A 522 11.24 -18.15 10.12
N GLY A 523 11.28 -16.88 10.57
CA GLY A 523 10.77 -16.50 11.88
C GLY A 523 9.27 -16.79 12.02
N LYS A 524 8.47 -16.47 10.99
CA LYS A 524 7.03 -16.81 10.97
C LYS A 524 6.76 -18.31 11.05
N LEU A 525 7.63 -19.16 10.50
CA LEU A 525 7.45 -20.60 10.60
C LEU A 525 7.62 -21.07 12.03
N LEU A 526 8.66 -20.61 12.72
CA LEU A 526 8.85 -20.88 14.15
C LEU A 526 7.64 -20.37 14.95
N THR A 527 7.22 -19.11 14.73
CA THR A 527 6.02 -18.54 15.37
C THR A 527 4.78 -19.41 15.20
N LYS A 528 4.56 -19.99 14.02
CA LYS A 528 3.43 -20.90 13.77
C LYS A 528 3.49 -22.16 14.61
N VAL A 529 4.67 -22.73 14.82
CA VAL A 529 4.87 -23.88 15.71
C VAL A 529 4.54 -23.48 17.15
N LEU A 530 5.07 -22.35 17.63
CA LEU A 530 4.78 -21.84 18.97
C LEU A 530 3.28 -21.58 19.18
N VAL A 531 2.62 -20.92 18.23
CA VAL A 531 1.17 -20.68 18.27
C VAL A 531 0.37 -21.97 18.35
N ASN A 532 0.75 -22.99 17.56
CA ASN A 532 0.07 -24.27 17.58
C ASN A 532 0.15 -24.92 18.98
N ARG A 533 1.31 -24.88 19.63
CA ARG A 533 1.51 -25.38 20.99
C ARG A 533 0.75 -24.56 22.02
N MET A 534 0.81 -23.23 21.94
CA MET A 534 0.08 -22.33 22.85
C MET A 534 -1.45 -22.53 22.74
N GLN A 535 -1.97 -22.71 21.55
CA GLN A 535 -3.41 -23.00 21.33
C GLN A 535 -3.82 -24.37 21.89
N PHE A 536 -2.96 -25.37 21.76
CA PHE A 536 -3.19 -26.68 22.37
C PHE A 536 -3.26 -26.56 23.89
N ASP A 537 -2.27 -25.92 24.51
CA ASP A 537 -2.24 -25.69 25.95
C ASP A 537 -3.44 -24.87 26.44
N ALA A 538 -3.79 -23.82 25.69
CA ALA A 538 -4.92 -22.96 26.04
C ALA A 538 -6.24 -23.74 26.06
N ALA A 539 -6.42 -24.67 25.13
CA ALA A 539 -7.59 -25.53 25.05
C ALA A 539 -7.55 -26.63 26.12
N ALA A 540 -6.42 -27.33 26.25
CA ALA A 540 -6.28 -28.48 27.17
C ALA A 540 -6.43 -28.07 28.65
N HIS A 541 -6.02 -26.87 29.01
CA HIS A 541 -6.01 -26.33 30.38
C HIS A 541 -7.04 -25.25 30.64
N SER A 542 -7.97 -24.98 29.69
CA SER A 542 -9.03 -23.95 29.82
C SER A 542 -8.50 -22.57 30.20
N LEU A 543 -7.37 -22.15 29.59
CA LEU A 543 -6.70 -20.91 29.92
C LEU A 543 -7.48 -19.67 29.43
N LEU A 544 -8.24 -19.84 28.35
CA LEU A 544 -9.04 -18.77 27.77
C LEU A 544 -10.33 -18.54 28.56
N HIS A 545 -10.88 -17.36 28.45
CA HIS A 545 -12.22 -17.06 28.94
C HIS A 545 -13.25 -17.79 28.05
N GLU A 546 -14.32 -18.34 28.67
CA GLU A 546 -15.35 -19.14 27.96
C GLU A 546 -16.03 -18.37 26.79
N GLY A 547 -16.11 -17.05 26.88
CA GLY A 547 -16.68 -16.20 25.84
C GLY A 547 -15.67 -15.78 24.76
N GLN A 548 -14.39 -16.19 24.81
CA GLN A 548 -13.42 -15.84 23.80
C GLN A 548 -13.51 -16.75 22.58
N CYS A 549 -13.95 -16.19 21.44
CA CYS A 549 -14.07 -16.90 20.15
C CYS A 549 -13.01 -16.48 19.14
N GLY A 550 -12.35 -15.34 19.33
CA GLY A 550 -11.40 -14.79 18.37
C GLY A 550 -9.97 -15.30 18.55
N GLY A 551 -9.23 -15.45 17.44
CA GLY A 551 -7.83 -15.90 17.46
C GLY A 551 -7.64 -17.39 17.79
N ILE A 552 -8.69 -18.18 17.83
CA ILE A 552 -8.70 -19.60 18.19
C ILE A 552 -8.99 -20.43 16.95
N ARG A 553 -8.30 -21.58 16.80
CA ARG A 553 -8.53 -22.50 15.67
C ARG A 553 -9.95 -23.04 15.68
N LYS A 554 -10.56 -23.18 14.52
CA LYS A 554 -11.91 -23.68 14.29
C LYS A 554 -13.04 -22.81 14.87
N HIS A 555 -12.74 -21.59 15.33
CA HIS A 555 -13.74 -20.59 15.69
C HIS A 555 -13.79 -19.49 14.65
N ALA A 556 -14.99 -18.96 14.40
CA ALA A 556 -15.26 -17.88 13.47
C ALA A 556 -16.15 -16.81 14.11
N THR A 557 -16.21 -15.62 13.54
CA THR A 557 -17.11 -14.53 14.00
C THR A 557 -18.58 -14.95 14.04
N ILE A 558 -18.97 -15.90 13.17
CA ILE A 558 -20.33 -16.43 13.13
C ILE A 558 -20.68 -17.20 14.42
N ASP A 559 -19.72 -17.88 15.03
CA ASP A 559 -19.94 -18.63 16.28
C ASP A 559 -20.33 -17.67 17.41
N ALA A 560 -19.61 -16.53 17.50
CA ALA A 560 -19.95 -15.47 18.44
C ALA A 560 -21.36 -14.91 18.19
N GLY A 561 -21.71 -14.70 16.91
CA GLY A 561 -23.04 -14.25 16.50
C GLY A 561 -24.14 -15.24 16.88
N ILE A 562 -23.92 -16.53 16.67
CA ILE A 562 -24.87 -17.61 17.03
C ILE A 562 -25.10 -17.64 18.54
N VAL A 563 -24.04 -17.60 19.35
CA VAL A 563 -24.14 -17.62 20.83
C VAL A 563 -24.96 -16.42 21.32
N LEU A 564 -24.74 -15.22 20.75
CA LEU A 564 -25.50 -14.04 21.13
C LEU A 564 -26.98 -14.13 20.71
N LEU A 565 -27.26 -14.58 19.49
CA LEU A 565 -28.60 -14.75 18.97
C LEU A 565 -29.39 -15.79 19.76
N ASP A 566 -28.77 -16.90 20.10
CA ASP A 566 -29.38 -17.96 20.93
C ASP A 566 -29.77 -17.41 22.30
N PHE A 567 -28.86 -16.66 22.95
CA PHE A 567 -29.16 -16.01 24.23
C PHE A 567 -30.35 -15.03 24.11
N ILE A 568 -30.39 -14.22 23.04
CA ILE A 568 -31.49 -13.28 22.80
C ILE A 568 -32.81 -14.04 22.64
N ASN A 569 -32.82 -15.09 21.81
CA ASN A 569 -34.03 -15.87 21.55
C ASN A 569 -34.57 -16.59 22.80
N MET A 570 -33.68 -17.26 23.53
CA MET A 570 -34.05 -17.96 24.79
C MET A 570 -34.68 -16.99 25.83
N ASN A 571 -34.16 -15.77 25.95
CA ASN A 571 -34.71 -14.80 26.90
C ASN A 571 -35.99 -14.14 26.35
N ARG A 572 -36.12 -13.96 25.04
CA ARG A 572 -37.36 -13.50 24.42
C ARG A 572 -38.50 -14.47 24.64
N GLU A 573 -38.26 -15.78 24.55
CA GLU A 573 -39.27 -16.80 24.84
C GLU A 573 -39.75 -16.75 26.31
N ARG A 574 -38.89 -16.31 27.22
CA ARG A 574 -39.21 -16.06 28.63
C ARG A 574 -39.94 -14.75 28.89
N GLY A 575 -40.15 -13.93 27.83
CA GLY A 575 -40.68 -12.57 27.97
C GLY A 575 -39.70 -11.56 28.55
N TRP A 576 -38.41 -11.84 28.54
CA TRP A 576 -37.36 -10.98 29.08
C TRP A 576 -36.76 -10.07 28.00
N HIS A 577 -36.28 -8.90 28.46
CA HIS A 577 -35.58 -7.93 27.62
C HIS A 577 -34.07 -8.22 27.68
N THR A 578 -33.42 -8.25 26.53
CA THR A 578 -31.96 -8.39 26.42
C THR A 578 -31.32 -7.05 26.09
N SER A 579 -30.31 -6.68 26.83
CA SER A 579 -29.45 -5.52 26.56
C SER A 579 -28.05 -6.00 26.16
N VAL A 580 -27.47 -5.36 25.16
CA VAL A 580 -26.11 -5.66 24.66
C VAL A 580 -25.29 -4.37 24.67
N CYS A 581 -24.15 -4.40 25.35
CA CYS A 581 -23.16 -3.33 25.32
C CYS A 581 -21.96 -3.79 24.53
N ALA A 582 -21.74 -3.19 23.35
CA ALA A 582 -20.56 -3.43 22.55
C ALA A 582 -19.39 -2.54 23.03
N ILE A 583 -18.24 -3.13 23.21
CA ILE A 583 -17.03 -2.47 23.71
C ILE A 583 -15.91 -2.70 22.70
N ASP A 584 -15.24 -1.65 22.29
CA ASP A 584 -14.06 -1.68 21.41
C ASP A 584 -12.83 -1.20 22.20
N VAL A 585 -11.73 -1.93 22.11
CA VAL A 585 -10.47 -1.55 22.75
C VAL A 585 -9.61 -0.80 21.74
N ALA A 586 -9.44 0.50 21.99
CA ALA A 586 -8.64 1.35 21.11
C ALA A 586 -7.19 0.85 21.04
N GLN A 587 -6.70 0.62 19.82
CA GLN A 587 -5.31 0.21 19.57
C GLN A 587 -4.89 -1.04 20.36
N PHE A 588 -5.73 -2.04 20.43
CA PHE A 588 -5.54 -3.22 21.28
C PHE A 588 -4.15 -3.87 21.13
N PHE A 589 -3.76 -4.28 19.91
CA PHE A 589 -2.45 -4.89 19.70
C PHE A 589 -1.26 -3.99 20.09
N PRO A 590 -1.25 -2.69 19.74
CA PRO A 590 -0.22 -1.75 20.20
C PRO A 590 -0.25 -1.49 21.71
N SER A 591 -1.36 -1.71 22.42
CA SER A 591 -1.46 -1.43 23.86
C SER A 591 -0.89 -2.53 24.77
N LEU A 592 -0.55 -3.70 24.22
CA LEU A 592 -0.04 -4.82 25.00
C LEU A 592 1.36 -4.51 25.57
N ASN A 593 1.48 -4.48 26.87
CA ASN A 593 2.76 -4.31 27.54
C ASN A 593 3.55 -5.63 27.54
N HIS A 594 4.76 -5.62 26.99
CA HIS A 594 5.60 -6.80 26.79
C HIS A 594 5.93 -7.53 28.09
N MET A 595 6.30 -6.78 29.15
CA MET A 595 6.63 -7.36 30.46
C MET A 595 5.41 -8.01 31.09
N ALA A 596 4.28 -7.33 31.07
CA ALA A 596 3.03 -7.87 31.59
C ALA A 596 2.57 -9.12 30.86
N VAL A 597 2.68 -9.14 29.53
CA VAL A 597 2.39 -10.33 28.71
C VAL A 597 3.27 -11.51 29.11
N THR A 598 4.59 -11.30 29.24
CA THR A 598 5.53 -12.36 29.62
C THR A 598 5.22 -12.90 31.02
N GLN A 599 4.92 -12.03 32.00
CA GLN A 599 4.55 -12.43 33.35
C GLN A 599 3.22 -13.19 33.37
N VAL A 600 2.21 -12.74 32.62
CA VAL A 600 0.93 -13.44 32.50
C VAL A 600 1.12 -14.84 31.91
N LEU A 601 1.94 -15.01 30.86
CA LEU A 601 2.25 -16.33 30.31
C LEU A 601 2.90 -17.25 31.36
N GLY A 602 3.83 -16.73 32.16
CA GLY A 602 4.44 -17.46 33.27
C GLY A 602 3.41 -17.87 34.34
N LYS A 603 2.52 -16.94 34.75
CA LYS A 603 1.42 -17.23 35.70
C LYS A 603 0.44 -18.26 35.15
N LEU A 604 0.19 -18.26 33.85
CA LEU A 604 -0.63 -19.28 33.17
C LEU A 604 0.06 -20.65 33.08
N GLY A 605 1.31 -20.80 33.56
CA GLY A 605 2.05 -22.05 33.59
C GLY A 605 2.71 -22.44 32.25
N PHE A 606 2.93 -21.49 31.35
CA PHE A 606 3.81 -21.73 30.19
C PHE A 606 5.26 -21.89 30.67
N SER A 607 6.03 -22.72 29.95
CA SER A 607 7.41 -23.04 30.33
C SER A 607 8.32 -21.80 30.33
N GLU A 608 9.37 -21.86 31.12
CA GLU A 608 10.41 -20.83 31.13
C GLU A 608 11.06 -20.63 29.76
N THR A 609 11.25 -21.72 29.01
CA THR A 609 11.72 -21.69 27.63
C THR A 609 10.86 -20.77 26.76
N LEU A 610 9.53 -20.89 26.79
CA LEU A 610 8.62 -20.07 26.00
C LEU A 610 8.63 -18.62 26.49
N THR A 611 8.57 -18.38 27.82
CA THR A 611 8.52 -17.03 28.35
C THR A 611 9.82 -16.26 28.10
N ASN A 612 10.99 -16.89 28.22
CA ASN A 612 12.29 -16.29 27.88
C ASN A 612 12.38 -15.99 26.38
N LEU A 613 11.93 -16.91 25.55
CA LEU A 613 11.93 -16.71 24.10
C LEU A 613 11.01 -15.53 23.70
N MET A 614 9.83 -15.38 24.32
CA MET A 614 8.95 -14.24 24.11
C MET A 614 9.57 -12.92 24.60
N ALA A 615 10.20 -12.93 25.76
CA ALA A 615 10.92 -11.76 26.26
C ALA A 615 12.04 -11.33 25.29
N SER A 616 12.81 -12.29 24.79
CA SER A 616 13.83 -12.03 23.77
C SER A 616 13.27 -11.48 22.48
N ASP A 617 12.14 -12.00 22.00
CA ASP A 617 11.48 -11.55 20.78
C ASP A 617 10.97 -10.09 20.90
N PHE A 618 10.47 -9.69 22.05
CA PHE A 618 9.95 -8.34 22.25
C PHE A 618 11.03 -7.25 22.31
N ILE A 619 12.27 -7.59 22.65
CA ILE A 619 13.37 -6.63 22.80
C ILE A 619 14.08 -6.39 21.48
N GLY A 620 14.26 -5.12 21.10
CA GLY A 620 15.06 -4.73 19.94
C GLY A 620 14.36 -4.95 18.60
N ARG A 621 13.06 -5.14 18.57
CA ARG A 621 12.29 -5.18 17.32
C ARG A 621 12.35 -3.86 16.57
N GLN A 622 12.42 -3.94 15.25
CA GLN A 622 12.44 -2.79 14.35
C GLN A 622 11.48 -3.00 13.18
N THR A 623 10.96 -1.90 12.67
CA THR A 623 10.13 -1.93 11.46
C THR A 623 10.49 -0.79 10.52
N VAL A 624 10.55 -1.10 9.23
CA VAL A 624 10.66 -0.08 8.18
C VAL A 624 9.26 0.15 7.62
N TYR A 625 8.75 1.36 7.77
CA TYR A 625 7.46 1.70 7.15
C TYR A 625 7.59 1.79 5.65
N ARG A 626 6.58 1.26 4.97
CA ARG A 626 6.46 1.31 3.51
C ARG A 626 5.12 1.91 3.11
N TRP A 627 5.21 3.01 2.39
CA TRP A 627 4.08 3.67 1.74
C TRP A 627 4.29 3.63 0.23
N ASP A 628 3.47 2.85 -0.48
CA ASP A 628 3.70 2.47 -1.88
C ASP A 628 5.08 1.83 -2.08
N SER A 629 6.00 2.50 -2.78
CA SER A 629 7.39 2.06 -2.96
C SER A 629 8.39 2.78 -2.06
N ALA A 630 7.95 3.84 -1.36
CA ALA A 630 8.84 4.58 -0.47
C ALA A 630 9.03 3.84 0.85
N SER A 631 10.27 3.71 1.28
CA SER A 631 10.69 3.24 2.60
C SER A 631 11.92 4.03 3.02
N LEU A 632 12.07 4.28 4.31
CA LEU A 632 13.20 5.03 4.86
C LEU A 632 13.96 4.21 5.91
N VAL A 633 14.29 4.85 7.01
CA VAL A 633 15.02 4.27 8.13
C VAL A 633 14.14 3.34 8.98
N PRO A 634 14.73 2.38 9.71
CA PRO A 634 14.02 1.58 10.69
C PRO A 634 13.52 2.43 11.87
N TYR A 635 12.32 2.13 12.34
CA TYR A 635 11.73 2.65 13.55
C TYR A 635 11.75 1.57 14.65
N PRO A 636 12.02 1.91 15.91
CA PRO A 636 11.93 0.96 17.01
C PRO A 636 10.46 0.53 17.20
N PHE A 637 10.26 -0.77 17.44
CA PHE A 637 8.96 -1.34 17.75
C PHE A 637 9.01 -1.94 19.15
N SER A 638 8.92 -1.07 20.17
CA SER A 638 9.14 -1.42 21.59
C SER A 638 7.84 -1.63 22.38
N PHE A 639 6.69 -1.74 21.69
CA PHE A 639 5.36 -1.81 22.31
C PHE A 639 4.47 -2.76 21.51
N GLY A 640 3.52 -3.37 22.21
CA GLY A 640 2.49 -4.18 21.59
C GLY A 640 2.99 -5.36 20.76
N THR A 641 2.11 -5.87 19.93
CA THR A 641 2.40 -6.95 19.00
C THR A 641 2.10 -6.52 17.56
N PRO A 642 2.92 -6.92 16.55
CA PRO A 642 2.73 -6.44 15.19
C PRO A 642 1.48 -7.03 14.54
N GLN A 643 0.72 -6.18 13.83
CA GLN A 643 -0.38 -6.65 13.00
C GLN A 643 0.18 -7.41 11.79
N GLY A 644 -0.04 -8.73 11.76
CA GLY A 644 0.51 -9.64 10.75
C GLY A 644 1.39 -10.75 11.32
N ASP A 645 1.68 -10.72 12.61
CA ASP A 645 2.29 -11.81 13.33
C ASP A 645 1.23 -12.85 13.75
N CYS A 646 1.57 -14.12 13.63
CA CYS A 646 0.69 -15.24 14.02
C CYS A 646 0.51 -15.32 15.54
N LEU A 647 1.49 -14.85 16.34
CA LEU A 647 1.46 -14.83 17.79
C LEU A 647 0.48 -13.80 18.36
N SER A 648 0.31 -12.68 17.69
CA SER A 648 -0.49 -11.57 18.21
C SER A 648 -1.90 -11.98 18.66
N PRO A 649 -2.68 -12.76 17.91
CA PRO A 649 -4.03 -13.15 18.32
C PRO A 649 -4.08 -14.01 19.59
N ILE A 650 -3.23 -15.03 19.70
CA ILE A 650 -3.27 -15.94 20.86
C ILE A 650 -2.75 -15.29 22.13
N ILE A 651 -1.67 -14.52 22.03
CA ILE A 651 -1.13 -13.76 23.17
C ILE A 651 -2.17 -12.76 23.67
N SER A 652 -2.81 -12.03 22.76
CA SER A 652 -3.85 -11.07 23.08
C SER A 652 -5.06 -11.74 23.72
N ALA A 653 -5.50 -12.88 23.20
CA ALA A 653 -6.63 -13.63 23.75
C ALA A 653 -6.34 -14.15 25.17
N LEU A 654 -5.14 -14.66 25.41
CA LEU A 654 -4.71 -15.12 26.74
C LEU A 654 -4.65 -13.94 27.73
N PHE A 655 -3.99 -12.85 27.35
CA PHE A 655 -3.87 -11.65 28.19
C PHE A 655 -5.25 -11.06 28.53
N LEU A 656 -6.11 -10.88 27.53
CA LEU A 656 -7.47 -10.36 27.72
C LEU A 656 -8.31 -11.29 28.59
N SER A 657 -8.20 -12.61 28.41
CA SER A 657 -8.93 -13.59 29.21
C SER A 657 -8.59 -13.48 30.71
N VAL A 658 -7.30 -13.26 31.01
CA VAL A 658 -6.85 -13.06 32.42
C VAL A 658 -7.36 -11.73 32.95
N ALA A 659 -7.23 -10.65 32.19
CA ALA A 659 -7.68 -9.32 32.58
C ALA A 659 -9.19 -9.30 32.87
N ILE A 660 -9.99 -9.95 32.02
CA ILE A 660 -11.45 -10.03 32.19
C ILE A 660 -11.82 -10.86 33.42
N LYS A 661 -11.23 -12.03 33.63
CA LYS A 661 -11.47 -12.85 34.82
C LYS A 661 -11.14 -12.09 36.11
N HIS A 662 -10.19 -11.15 36.06
CA HIS A 662 -9.84 -10.30 37.18
C HIS A 662 -10.83 -9.16 37.38
N VAL A 663 -11.18 -8.42 36.33
CA VAL A 663 -12.08 -7.25 36.40
C VAL A 663 -13.53 -7.67 36.63
N PHE A 664 -13.94 -8.77 36.03
CA PHE A 664 -15.28 -9.35 36.08
C PHE A 664 -15.23 -10.79 36.63
N PRO A 665 -14.86 -11.01 37.90
CA PRO A 665 -14.87 -12.37 38.42
C PRO A 665 -16.31 -12.92 38.40
N PRO A 666 -16.50 -14.21 38.10
CA PRO A 666 -17.83 -14.81 38.00
C PRO A 666 -18.76 -14.58 39.18
N SER A 667 -18.19 -14.33 40.37
CA SER A 667 -18.92 -13.99 41.58
C SER A 667 -19.57 -12.60 41.57
N LEU A 668 -19.05 -11.67 40.78
CA LEU A 668 -19.56 -10.30 40.66
C LEU A 668 -20.50 -10.09 39.49
N ILE A 669 -20.56 -11.03 38.54
CA ILE A 669 -21.41 -10.92 37.36
C ILE A 669 -22.82 -11.40 37.71
N PRO A 670 -23.84 -10.52 37.69
CA PRO A 670 -25.23 -10.93 37.93
C PRO A 670 -25.69 -11.96 36.86
N LYS A 671 -26.32 -13.03 37.28
CA LYS A 671 -26.96 -13.93 36.30
C LYS A 671 -28.27 -13.28 35.82
N PRO A 672 -28.56 -13.26 34.52
CA PRO A 672 -27.91 -13.96 33.40
C PRO A 672 -26.97 -13.07 32.56
N THR A 673 -26.03 -12.34 33.11
CA THR A 673 -25.06 -11.54 32.37
C THR A 673 -23.92 -12.42 31.84
N ARG A 674 -23.50 -12.18 30.61
CA ARG A 674 -22.40 -12.89 29.94
C ARG A 674 -21.51 -11.94 29.17
N CYS A 675 -20.30 -12.38 28.90
CA CYS A 675 -19.32 -11.69 28.06
C CYS A 675 -19.01 -12.54 26.82
N LEU A 676 -18.80 -11.87 25.70
CA LEU A 676 -18.40 -12.48 24.44
C LEU A 676 -17.28 -11.65 23.83
N PHE A 677 -16.26 -12.33 23.30
CA PHE A 677 -15.07 -11.68 22.75
C PHE A 677 -14.69 -12.29 21.43
N PHE A 678 -14.29 -11.43 20.48
CA PHE A 678 -13.66 -11.82 19.26
C PHE A 678 -12.37 -11.00 19.06
N VAL A 679 -11.28 -11.45 19.69
CA VAL A 679 -10.00 -10.76 19.87
C VAL A 679 -10.21 -9.53 20.75
N ASP A 680 -10.35 -8.33 20.18
CA ASP A 680 -10.57 -7.04 20.82
C ASP A 680 -12.04 -6.59 20.83
N ASP A 681 -12.80 -7.00 19.83
CA ASP A 681 -14.24 -6.75 19.77
C ASP A 681 -14.95 -7.50 20.89
N SER A 682 -15.64 -6.78 21.77
CA SER A 682 -16.23 -7.33 22.99
C SER A 682 -17.70 -6.96 23.08
N ALA A 683 -18.49 -7.86 23.64
CA ALA A 683 -19.88 -7.60 23.99
C ALA A 683 -20.20 -8.13 25.39
N LEU A 684 -20.70 -7.23 26.22
CA LEU A 684 -21.33 -7.58 27.49
C LEU A 684 -22.86 -7.63 27.25
N TYR A 685 -23.51 -8.70 27.61
CA TYR A 685 -24.95 -8.84 27.40
C TYR A 685 -25.64 -9.46 28.59
N THR A 686 -26.83 -8.97 28.88
CA THR A 686 -27.64 -9.37 30.02
C THR A 686 -29.11 -9.41 29.66
N ALA A 687 -29.92 -10.12 30.43
CA ALA A 687 -31.36 -10.16 30.26
C ALA A 687 -32.09 -10.16 31.58
N SER A 688 -33.24 -9.48 31.62
CA SER A 688 -34.14 -9.45 32.78
C SER A 688 -35.59 -9.19 32.36
N PRO A 689 -36.57 -9.42 33.26
CA PRO A 689 -37.96 -9.08 32.99
C PRO A 689 -38.23 -7.60 32.74
N SER A 690 -37.34 -6.71 33.23
CA SER A 690 -37.47 -5.25 33.10
C SER A 690 -36.24 -4.67 32.42
N LEU A 691 -36.43 -3.84 31.41
CA LEU A 691 -35.32 -3.15 30.74
C LEU A 691 -34.53 -2.26 31.70
N ALA A 692 -35.19 -1.66 32.69
CA ALA A 692 -34.55 -0.81 33.70
C ALA A 692 -33.55 -1.55 34.59
N THR A 693 -33.67 -2.87 34.75
CA THR A 693 -32.73 -3.69 35.52
C THR A 693 -31.54 -4.20 34.72
N ASN A 694 -31.50 -3.94 33.43
CA ASN A 694 -30.37 -4.29 32.54
C ASN A 694 -29.32 -3.17 32.43
N VAL A 695 -29.59 -2.00 33.00
CA VAL A 695 -28.69 -0.84 33.01
C VAL A 695 -27.79 -0.91 34.27
#